data_5a7df3f31203ad54bc69c945605de847
#
_entry.id   5a7df3f31203ad54bc69c945605de847
#
_cell.length_a   1.000
_cell.length_b   1.000
_cell.length_c   1.000
_cell.angle_alpha   90.00
_cell.angle_beta   90.00
_cell.angle_gamma   90.00
#
_symmetry.space_group_name_H-M   'P 1'
#
loop_
_entity.id
_entity.type
_entity.pdbx_description
1 polymer ?
#
loop_
_entity_poly.entity_id
_entity_poly.type
_entity_poly.pdbx_seq_one_letter_code
_entity_poly.pdbx_strand_id
1 'polypeptide(L)'
;MSDKTIEFSVLCDFSEAASKAKKLAVKRKHLCTFFDHVYTDRECYSILRLLLPNLDKERPAFGLKESVLSKCISDALGLAKDSPDARRLLDWKRGPSGTAGNFPFVASDILYRRQSTSSGHLSIKDVNDYLDKLAASENRDEKTEIIAALIKKTNVKKMTWIIRLILKDLELGVREKMILQEFHPDAESLINVNCDLKLVCGKLKDRNERLKSQDVVVGVPIRPQLASRVADVEEARRKLPGEPIIAECKFDGDRIQVHKNGDEVHFFSRSFIDHREYTEGMSEMIRRQIKIEKCILDGEMMVWNKITNKFAEFGSNQGAARAAKDGLETDEQLCYVAFDILFAGDGGTIDQPLHERQSLLKQVVDPLKGSLELVLPGHGSSPDKDQPPWSKLVSSVEDINRFFLQTVENRDEGIVLKELNSKWEPGDRSQKWLKLKPDYVHAESDLDALIIGCFIGSGRRGGDIGQFLLGLAEKPKAGGYPTKFLSFCRVGTGLSDSEREVLVSKLKPYLKENDRNVKPPSCYIVTNIGKERPDFWVEQPEKSVILQITSDIRSIRSEYFATPYSLRFPRIHRVRYDKPWYDCLDVDALVQIVHSRSGNVAEKKEREKRISRPRVGSKVKRAALSFPVIPAHMLMTDVSQVKQETTIFKGLVFYFINVESVVSKDYLHRLVIQNGGLFAMNLSASVTHAVAAQKKGMQY
;
A
#
# COMPACT_ATOMS: atom_id res chain seq x y z
N MET A 1 22.86 -14.33 44.80
CA MET A 1 21.49 -13.91 44.51
C MET A 1 20.98 -14.83 43.42
N SER A 2 19.93 -15.62 43.67
CA SER A 2 19.38 -16.53 42.65
C SER A 2 18.88 -15.72 41.47
N ASP A 3 19.33 -16.07 40.25
CA ASP A 3 18.81 -15.55 38.99
C ASP A 3 17.30 -15.86 38.99
N LYS A 4 16.46 -14.89 39.38
CA LYS A 4 15.00 -15.00 39.25
C LYS A 4 14.64 -14.88 37.77
N THR A 5 14.51 -16.01 37.12
CA THR A 5 13.97 -16.06 35.74
C THR A 5 12.50 -15.64 35.77
N ILE A 6 12.12 -14.72 34.87
CA ILE A 6 10.74 -14.23 34.77
C ILE A 6 9.87 -15.30 34.12
N GLU A 7 8.79 -15.67 34.80
CA GLU A 7 7.81 -16.63 34.29
C GLU A 7 7.04 -16.07 33.08
N PHE A 8 6.84 -16.88 32.04
CA PHE A 8 6.07 -16.51 30.87
C PHE A 8 4.59 -16.18 31.18
N SER A 9 4.06 -16.71 32.29
CA SER A 9 2.71 -16.36 32.78
C SER A 9 2.54 -14.87 33.00
N VAL A 10 3.57 -14.16 33.48
CA VAL A 10 3.51 -12.69 33.67
C VAL A 10 3.24 -11.94 32.36
N LEU A 11 3.89 -12.35 31.27
CA LEU A 11 3.63 -11.79 29.94
C LEU A 11 2.23 -12.15 29.45
N CYS A 12 1.77 -13.38 29.67
CA CYS A 12 0.41 -13.81 29.29
C CYS A 12 -0.66 -13.02 30.04
N ASP A 13 -0.49 -12.77 31.35
CA ASP A 13 -1.45 -12.01 32.17
C ASP A 13 -1.53 -10.55 31.73
N PHE A 14 -0.38 -9.93 31.50
CA PHE A 14 -0.33 -8.59 30.90
C PHE A 14 -1.03 -8.55 29.55
N SER A 15 -0.70 -9.48 28.65
CA SER A 15 -1.23 -9.51 27.28
C SER A 15 -2.75 -9.69 27.27
N GLU A 16 -3.28 -10.53 28.15
CA GLU A 16 -4.72 -10.73 28.31
C GLU A 16 -5.41 -9.47 28.85
N ALA A 17 -4.84 -8.82 29.87
CA ALA A 17 -5.38 -7.58 30.43
C ALA A 17 -5.38 -6.44 29.38
N ALA A 18 -4.29 -6.30 28.63
CA ALA A 18 -4.17 -5.31 27.57
C ALA A 18 -5.15 -5.55 26.41
N SER A 19 -5.32 -6.81 25.98
CA SER A 19 -6.23 -7.16 24.87
C SER A 19 -7.71 -6.90 25.23
N LYS A 20 -8.12 -7.16 26.47
CA LYS A 20 -9.49 -6.94 26.98
C LYS A 20 -9.82 -5.46 27.24
N ALA A 21 -8.82 -4.63 27.52
CA ALA A 21 -9.04 -3.23 27.83
C ALA A 21 -9.48 -2.44 26.59
N LYS A 22 -10.59 -1.69 26.69
CA LYS A 22 -11.13 -0.90 25.57
C LYS A 22 -10.44 0.47 25.44
N LYS A 23 -10.06 1.09 26.56
CA LYS A 23 -9.47 2.45 26.59
C LYS A 23 -7.94 2.38 26.51
N LEU A 24 -7.34 3.19 25.65
CA LEU A 24 -5.88 3.25 25.47
C LEU A 24 -5.13 3.61 26.76
N ALA A 25 -5.67 4.51 27.58
CA ALA A 25 -5.09 4.87 28.88
C ALA A 25 -5.00 3.68 29.85
N VAL A 26 -6.00 2.78 29.83
CA VAL A 26 -5.99 1.57 30.66
C VAL A 26 -4.93 0.59 30.16
N LYS A 27 -4.83 0.42 28.84
CA LYS A 27 -3.75 -0.41 28.24
C LYS A 27 -2.37 0.12 28.61
N ARG A 28 -2.19 1.43 28.57
CA ARG A 28 -0.94 2.09 28.96
C ARG A 28 -0.60 1.81 30.43
N LYS A 29 -1.58 1.91 31.33
CA LYS A 29 -1.39 1.59 32.75
C LYS A 29 -0.96 0.13 32.95
N HIS A 30 -1.59 -0.84 32.26
CA HIS A 30 -1.17 -2.24 32.31
C HIS A 30 0.26 -2.43 31.82
N LEU A 31 0.66 -1.70 30.77
CA LEU A 31 2.02 -1.76 30.24
C LEU A 31 3.06 -1.19 31.20
N CYS A 32 2.77 -0.03 31.84
CA CYS A 32 3.61 0.54 32.89
C CYS A 32 3.80 -0.46 34.04
N THR A 33 2.70 -0.98 34.61
CA THR A 33 2.76 -1.96 35.71
C THR A 33 3.54 -3.20 35.31
N PHE A 34 3.40 -3.67 34.07
CA PHE A 34 4.17 -4.81 33.57
C PHE A 34 5.67 -4.49 33.55
N PHE A 35 6.09 -3.36 32.99
CA PHE A 35 7.50 -2.98 32.93
C PHE A 35 8.07 -2.71 34.33
N ASP A 36 7.32 -2.09 35.23
CA ASP A 36 7.76 -1.88 36.62
C ASP A 36 8.03 -3.21 37.37
N HIS A 37 7.28 -4.26 36.99
CA HIS A 37 7.46 -5.60 37.58
C HIS A 37 8.64 -6.38 36.98
N VAL A 38 8.89 -6.24 35.67
CA VAL A 38 9.82 -7.10 34.92
C VAL A 38 11.12 -6.41 34.48
N TYR A 39 11.26 -5.09 34.75
CA TYR A 39 12.43 -4.34 34.34
C TYR A 39 13.66 -4.74 35.13
N THR A 40 14.48 -5.59 34.55
CA THR A 40 15.78 -6.00 35.05
C THR A 40 16.81 -5.91 33.93
N ASP A 41 18.05 -5.55 34.25
CA ASP A 41 19.13 -5.33 33.29
C ASP A 41 19.41 -6.52 32.36
N ARG A 42 19.06 -7.73 32.81
CA ARG A 42 19.43 -8.96 32.11
C ARG A 42 18.38 -9.50 31.16
N GLU A 43 17.10 -9.16 31.33
CA GLU A 43 15.99 -9.79 30.60
C GLU A 43 15.23 -8.84 29.66
N CYS A 44 15.57 -7.54 29.60
CA CYS A 44 14.88 -6.57 28.77
C CYS A 44 14.78 -7.00 27.30
N TYR A 45 15.87 -7.50 26.75
CA TYR A 45 15.89 -7.97 25.36
C TYR A 45 14.96 -9.16 25.16
N SER A 46 15.00 -10.17 26.04
CA SER A 46 14.15 -11.36 25.97
C SER A 46 12.66 -11.00 26.02
N ILE A 47 12.30 -9.99 26.80
CA ILE A 47 10.91 -9.49 26.93
C ILE A 47 10.50 -8.73 25.67
N LEU A 48 11.32 -7.78 25.21
CA LEU A 48 11.00 -6.94 24.05
C LEU A 48 10.94 -7.74 22.75
N ARG A 49 11.73 -8.80 22.59
CA ARG A 49 11.61 -9.76 21.46
C ARG A 49 10.21 -10.36 21.36
N LEU A 50 9.57 -10.66 22.49
CA LEU A 50 8.23 -11.23 22.52
C LEU A 50 7.15 -10.16 22.33
N LEU A 51 7.33 -8.94 22.87
CA LEU A 51 6.37 -7.84 22.72
C LEU A 51 6.42 -7.18 21.33
N LEU A 52 7.60 -7.16 20.70
CA LEU A 52 7.89 -6.51 19.43
C LEU A 52 8.49 -7.50 18.42
N PRO A 53 7.79 -8.61 18.09
CA PRO A 53 8.35 -9.70 17.28
C PRO A 53 8.71 -9.27 15.84
N ASN A 54 8.20 -8.13 15.38
CA ASN A 54 8.55 -7.56 14.08
C ASN A 54 9.89 -6.80 14.10
N LEU A 55 10.38 -6.40 15.27
CA LEU A 55 11.69 -5.77 15.44
C LEU A 55 12.81 -6.76 15.80
N ASP A 56 12.48 -8.01 16.10
CA ASP A 56 13.46 -9.07 16.35
C ASP A 56 14.08 -9.55 15.02
N LYS A 57 15.27 -9.04 14.71
CA LYS A 57 16.03 -9.40 13.50
C LYS A 57 16.86 -10.66 13.66
N GLU A 58 17.23 -11.03 14.89
CA GLU A 58 18.02 -12.23 15.14
C GLU A 58 17.20 -13.50 14.89
N ARG A 59 15.86 -13.39 14.98
CA ARG A 59 14.96 -14.52 14.73
C ARG A 59 14.41 -14.47 13.32
N PRO A 60 14.80 -15.39 12.42
CA PRO A 60 14.24 -15.48 11.09
C PRO A 60 12.75 -15.79 11.11
N ALA A 61 12.12 -15.74 9.95
CA ALA A 61 10.70 -16.08 9.82
C ALA A 61 10.48 -17.57 10.12
N PHE A 62 9.45 -17.89 10.90
CA PHE A 62 9.11 -19.29 11.25
C PHE A 62 8.67 -20.15 10.05
N GLY A 63 8.27 -19.53 8.92
CA GLY A 63 7.66 -20.24 7.80
C GLY A 63 6.30 -20.88 8.13
N LEU A 64 5.73 -20.54 9.28
CA LEU A 64 4.46 -21.07 9.79
C LEU A 64 3.35 -20.03 9.65
N LYS A 65 2.58 -20.17 8.59
CA LYS A 65 1.28 -19.49 8.46
C LYS A 65 0.20 -20.42 9.03
N GLU A 66 -1.02 -19.90 9.21
CA GLU A 66 -2.13 -20.62 9.84
C GLU A 66 -2.36 -22.01 9.22
N SER A 67 -2.27 -22.16 7.89
CA SER A 67 -2.48 -23.43 7.21
C SER A 67 -1.41 -24.49 7.51
N VAL A 68 -0.16 -24.08 7.73
CA VAL A 68 0.93 -25.01 8.10
C VAL A 68 0.87 -25.27 9.59
N LEU A 69 0.64 -24.24 10.39
CA LEU A 69 0.53 -24.33 11.84
C LEU A 69 -0.66 -25.22 12.25
N SER A 70 -1.80 -25.16 11.54
CA SER A 70 -2.95 -26.05 11.77
C SER A 70 -2.57 -27.53 11.60
N LYS A 71 -1.76 -27.85 10.56
CA LYS A 71 -1.27 -29.22 10.33
C LYS A 71 -0.31 -29.65 11.43
N CYS A 72 0.65 -28.79 11.81
CA CYS A 72 1.58 -29.10 12.91
C CYS A 72 0.85 -29.32 14.23
N ILE A 73 -0.16 -28.51 14.57
CA ILE A 73 -0.98 -28.72 15.78
C ILE A 73 -1.80 -30.01 15.69
N SER A 74 -2.39 -30.31 14.53
CA SER A 74 -3.15 -31.56 14.32
C SER A 74 -2.27 -32.78 14.50
N ASP A 75 -1.09 -32.78 13.88
CA ASP A 75 -0.12 -33.88 13.97
C ASP A 75 0.42 -34.01 15.42
N ALA A 76 0.74 -32.89 16.10
CA ALA A 76 1.20 -32.86 17.48
C ALA A 76 0.16 -33.37 18.49
N LEU A 77 -1.12 -33.21 18.20
CA LEU A 77 -2.25 -33.74 18.99
C LEU A 77 -2.69 -35.15 18.57
N GLY A 78 -2.06 -35.75 17.55
CA GLY A 78 -2.43 -37.05 17.01
C GLY A 78 -3.83 -37.09 16.40
N LEU A 79 -4.32 -35.97 15.82
CA LEU A 79 -5.64 -35.89 15.23
C LEU A 79 -5.67 -36.61 13.86
N ALA A 80 -6.67 -37.48 13.65
CA ALA A 80 -6.91 -37.99 12.33
C ALA A 80 -7.25 -36.86 11.34
N LYS A 81 -6.71 -36.90 10.09
CA LYS A 81 -6.86 -35.86 9.09
C LYS A 81 -8.31 -35.45 8.83
N ASP A 82 -9.24 -36.41 8.92
CA ASP A 82 -10.66 -36.20 8.69
C ASP A 82 -11.46 -35.94 9.96
N SER A 83 -10.82 -35.86 11.11
CA SER A 83 -11.52 -35.55 12.36
C SER A 83 -12.15 -34.15 12.33
N PRO A 84 -13.27 -33.93 13.05
CA PRO A 84 -13.93 -32.63 13.13
C PRO A 84 -12.94 -31.51 13.63
N ASP A 85 -12.07 -31.84 14.59
CA ASP A 85 -11.10 -30.89 15.14
C ASP A 85 -10.00 -30.52 14.12
N ALA A 86 -9.46 -31.49 13.37
CA ALA A 86 -8.48 -31.23 12.31
C ALA A 86 -9.09 -30.37 11.18
N ARG A 87 -10.31 -30.68 10.76
CA ARG A 87 -11.06 -29.87 9.79
C ARG A 87 -11.31 -28.46 10.32
N ARG A 88 -11.69 -28.32 11.59
CA ARG A 88 -11.93 -27.04 12.25
C ARG A 88 -10.67 -26.16 12.28
N LEU A 89 -9.47 -26.74 12.50
CA LEU A 89 -8.18 -26.03 12.43
C LEU A 89 -7.88 -25.57 11.01
N LEU A 90 -8.13 -26.38 10.00
CA LEU A 90 -7.88 -26.04 8.61
C LEU A 90 -8.84 -24.96 8.08
N ASP A 91 -10.12 -25.08 8.45
CA ASP A 91 -11.18 -24.16 8.05
C ASP A 91 -11.47 -23.08 9.12
N TRP A 92 -10.45 -22.66 9.86
CA TRP A 92 -10.55 -21.71 10.97
C TRP A 92 -11.29 -20.40 10.67
N LYS A 93 -11.36 -20.01 9.39
CA LYS A 93 -12.12 -18.84 8.94
C LYS A 93 -13.62 -19.04 9.02
N ARG A 94 -14.11 -20.29 8.94
CA ARG A 94 -15.52 -20.67 8.97
C ARG A 94 -15.89 -21.13 10.37
N GLY A 95 -17.17 -21.05 10.73
CA GLY A 95 -17.69 -21.58 11.98
C GLY A 95 -18.55 -20.58 12.76
N PRO A 96 -18.91 -20.90 14.01
CA PRO A 96 -19.79 -20.06 14.83
C PRO A 96 -19.25 -18.65 15.01
N SER A 97 -20.13 -17.66 15.02
CA SER A 97 -19.80 -16.29 15.36
C SER A 97 -19.09 -16.22 16.71
N GLY A 98 -17.99 -15.45 16.77
CA GLY A 98 -17.20 -15.26 17.99
C GLY A 98 -15.84 -15.95 18.00
N THR A 99 -15.67 -17.08 17.29
CA THR A 99 -14.36 -17.75 17.15
C THR A 99 -13.90 -17.85 15.71
N ALA A 100 -14.82 -17.79 14.75
CA ALA A 100 -14.49 -17.83 13.33
C ALA A 100 -13.58 -16.68 12.91
N GLY A 101 -12.62 -16.97 12.04
CA GLY A 101 -11.69 -15.99 11.51
C GLY A 101 -10.55 -15.56 12.44
N ASN A 102 -10.46 -16.14 13.65
CA ASN A 102 -9.35 -15.94 14.57
C ASN A 102 -8.70 -17.29 14.91
N PHE A 103 -7.63 -17.62 14.21
CA PHE A 103 -6.94 -18.90 14.32
C PHE A 103 -6.48 -19.23 15.77
N PRO A 104 -5.87 -18.31 16.53
CA PRO A 104 -5.50 -18.56 17.92
C PRO A 104 -6.68 -18.97 18.81
N PHE A 105 -7.88 -18.40 18.62
CA PHE A 105 -9.06 -18.80 19.37
C PHE A 105 -9.57 -20.18 18.96
N VAL A 106 -9.56 -20.50 17.67
CA VAL A 106 -9.95 -21.84 17.19
C VAL A 106 -9.02 -22.90 17.75
N ALA A 107 -7.70 -22.64 17.72
CA ALA A 107 -6.71 -23.54 18.29
C ALA A 107 -6.87 -23.68 19.81
N SER A 108 -7.13 -22.57 20.52
CA SER A 108 -7.39 -22.56 21.96
C SER A 108 -8.58 -23.43 22.36
N ASP A 109 -9.70 -23.35 21.61
CA ASP A 109 -10.90 -24.17 21.86
C ASP A 109 -10.63 -25.65 21.70
N ILE A 110 -9.83 -26.04 20.71
CA ILE A 110 -9.44 -27.45 20.49
C ILE A 110 -8.46 -27.92 21.57
N LEU A 111 -7.46 -27.11 21.91
CA LEU A 111 -6.52 -27.40 22.97
C LEU A 111 -7.21 -27.57 24.33
N TYR A 112 -8.21 -26.74 24.63
CA TYR A 112 -8.97 -26.83 25.89
C TYR A 112 -9.61 -28.20 26.07
N ARG A 113 -10.09 -28.85 25.01
CA ARG A 113 -10.71 -30.17 25.03
C ARG A 113 -9.71 -31.33 25.00
N ARG A 114 -8.47 -31.08 24.60
CA ARG A 114 -7.48 -32.13 24.29
C ARG A 114 -6.22 -32.08 25.16
N GLN A 115 -5.92 -30.94 25.74
CA GLN A 115 -4.71 -30.75 26.53
C GLN A 115 -4.98 -31.07 28.01
N SER A 116 -4.25 -32.03 28.55
CA SER A 116 -4.39 -32.47 29.95
C SER A 116 -3.51 -31.69 30.92
N THR A 117 -2.59 -30.87 30.45
CA THR A 117 -1.58 -30.20 31.28
C THR A 117 -2.17 -28.95 31.94
N SER A 118 -2.20 -28.92 33.26
CA SER A 118 -2.75 -27.81 34.04
C SER A 118 -1.75 -26.71 34.37
N SER A 119 -0.46 -27.01 34.43
CA SER A 119 0.56 -26.06 34.92
C SER A 119 1.95 -26.38 34.36
N GLY A 120 2.31 -25.78 33.22
CA GLY A 120 3.71 -25.80 32.82
C GLY A 120 4.43 -24.55 33.33
N HIS A 121 5.62 -24.71 33.87
CA HIS A 121 6.50 -23.60 34.26
C HIS A 121 7.49 -23.36 33.13
N LEU A 122 7.21 -22.39 32.26
CA LEU A 122 8.15 -21.89 31.27
C LEU A 122 8.51 -20.44 31.60
N SER A 123 9.81 -20.17 31.64
CA SER A 123 10.31 -18.80 31.71
C SER A 123 10.20 -18.09 30.34
N ILE A 124 10.32 -16.77 30.35
CA ILE A 124 10.44 -15.97 29.13
C ILE A 124 11.63 -16.44 28.26
N LYS A 125 12.73 -16.85 28.95
CA LYS A 125 13.91 -17.40 28.27
C LYS A 125 13.59 -18.72 27.58
N ASP A 126 12.93 -19.67 28.28
CA ASP A 126 12.57 -20.96 27.67
C ASP A 126 11.70 -20.77 26.42
N VAL A 127 10.72 -19.85 26.46
CA VAL A 127 9.87 -19.56 25.32
C VAL A 127 10.69 -18.99 24.16
N ASN A 128 11.63 -18.07 24.43
CA ASN A 128 12.53 -17.57 23.39
C ASN A 128 13.38 -18.69 22.79
N ASP A 129 13.95 -19.59 23.63
CA ASP A 129 14.76 -20.73 23.17
C ASP A 129 13.96 -21.68 22.27
N TYR A 130 12.68 -21.96 22.62
CA TYR A 130 11.80 -22.75 21.75
C TYR A 130 11.46 -22.04 20.44
N LEU A 131 11.20 -20.72 20.48
CA LEU A 131 10.91 -19.93 19.28
C LEU A 131 12.16 -19.81 18.39
N ASP A 132 13.36 -19.71 18.95
CA ASP A 132 14.61 -19.67 18.18
C ASP A 132 14.88 -21.03 17.49
N LYS A 133 14.65 -22.16 18.21
CA LYS A 133 14.70 -23.50 17.60
C LYS A 133 13.66 -23.65 16.48
N LEU A 134 12.43 -23.18 16.71
CA LEU A 134 11.37 -23.23 15.71
C LEU A 134 11.70 -22.43 14.45
N ALA A 135 12.36 -21.27 14.62
CA ALA A 135 12.78 -20.42 13.50
C ALA A 135 13.99 -21.02 12.74
N ALA A 136 14.87 -21.75 13.43
CA ALA A 136 16.03 -22.42 12.83
C ALA A 136 15.67 -23.72 12.11
N SER A 137 14.52 -24.35 12.43
CA SER A 137 14.10 -25.60 11.82
C SER A 137 13.69 -25.39 10.34
N GLU A 138 14.17 -26.23 9.46
CA GLU A 138 13.86 -26.13 8.02
C GLU A 138 12.64 -26.96 7.62
N ASN A 139 12.48 -28.14 8.19
CA ASN A 139 11.41 -29.05 7.83
C ASN A 139 10.19 -28.99 8.76
N ARG A 140 9.06 -29.51 8.30
CA ARG A 140 7.78 -29.48 9.03
C ARG A 140 7.77 -30.42 10.22
N ASP A 141 8.46 -31.56 10.15
CA ASP A 141 8.39 -32.57 11.19
C ASP A 141 9.12 -32.11 12.45
N GLU A 142 10.31 -31.50 12.32
CA GLU A 142 10.99 -30.84 13.43
C GLU A 142 10.13 -29.75 14.07
N LYS A 143 9.47 -28.92 13.25
CA LYS A 143 8.54 -27.88 13.75
C LYS A 143 7.38 -28.50 14.51
N THR A 144 6.87 -29.63 14.06
CA THR A 144 5.78 -30.38 14.72
C THR A 144 6.24 -30.94 16.07
N GLU A 145 7.45 -31.46 16.17
CA GLU A 145 8.03 -31.94 17.43
C GLU A 145 8.19 -30.81 18.45
N ILE A 146 8.67 -29.64 18.03
CA ILE A 146 8.80 -28.47 18.89
C ILE A 146 7.42 -28.00 19.40
N ILE A 147 6.43 -27.96 18.52
CA ILE A 147 5.04 -27.60 18.87
C ILE A 147 4.46 -28.63 19.84
N ALA A 148 4.68 -29.92 19.61
CA ALA A 148 4.24 -30.98 20.53
C ALA A 148 4.88 -30.85 21.92
N ALA A 149 6.18 -30.52 21.97
CA ALA A 149 6.88 -30.24 23.23
C ALA A 149 6.30 -29.02 23.97
N LEU A 150 5.97 -27.94 23.24
CA LEU A 150 5.32 -26.76 23.78
C LEU A 150 3.93 -27.07 24.34
N ILE A 151 3.11 -27.84 23.59
CA ILE A 151 1.77 -28.27 24.05
C ILE A 151 1.88 -29.06 25.33
N LYS A 152 2.85 -29.96 25.45
CA LYS A 152 3.06 -30.78 26.67
C LYS A 152 3.53 -29.96 27.88
N LYS A 153 4.28 -28.86 27.66
CA LYS A 153 4.86 -28.03 28.71
C LYS A 153 4.08 -26.78 29.08
N THR A 154 2.95 -26.51 28.39
CA THR A 154 2.13 -25.32 28.61
C THR A 154 0.68 -25.68 28.88
N ASN A 155 -0.05 -24.74 29.47
CA ASN A 155 -1.51 -24.80 29.49
C ASN A 155 -2.12 -24.08 28.25
N VAL A 156 -3.41 -24.18 28.07
CA VAL A 156 -4.13 -23.58 26.96
C VAL A 156 -3.86 -22.09 26.81
N LYS A 157 -3.86 -21.33 27.91
CA LYS A 157 -3.60 -19.89 27.90
C LYS A 157 -2.21 -19.57 27.37
N LYS A 158 -1.18 -20.21 27.92
CA LYS A 158 0.21 -20.01 27.49
C LYS A 158 0.40 -20.40 26.02
N MET A 159 -0.17 -21.56 25.60
CA MET A 159 -0.08 -22.01 24.21
C MET A 159 -0.78 -21.07 23.24
N THR A 160 -1.92 -20.50 23.62
CA THR A 160 -2.62 -19.49 22.80
C THR A 160 -1.73 -18.27 22.53
N TRP A 161 -1.04 -17.75 23.54
CA TRP A 161 -0.10 -16.64 23.38
C TRP A 161 1.13 -17.03 22.56
N ILE A 162 1.65 -18.26 22.69
CA ILE A 162 2.73 -18.76 21.84
C ILE A 162 2.28 -18.83 20.37
N ILE A 163 1.07 -19.28 20.08
CA ILE A 163 0.49 -19.27 18.73
C ILE A 163 0.44 -17.84 18.18
N ARG A 164 0.01 -16.85 18.98
CA ARG A 164 0.01 -15.43 18.59
C ARG A 164 1.43 -14.90 18.32
N LEU A 165 2.42 -15.31 19.10
CA LEU A 165 3.83 -14.96 18.87
C LEU A 165 4.36 -15.55 17.56
N ILE A 166 4.06 -16.83 17.28
CA ILE A 166 4.44 -17.48 16.01
C ILE A 166 3.83 -16.78 14.82
N LEU A 167 2.57 -16.38 14.91
CA LEU A 167 1.87 -15.63 13.84
C LEU A 167 2.26 -14.14 13.78
N LYS A 168 3.04 -13.65 14.75
CA LYS A 168 3.41 -12.24 14.94
C LYS A 168 2.20 -11.30 15.04
N ASP A 169 1.08 -11.80 15.59
CA ASP A 169 -0.19 -11.08 15.75
C ASP A 169 -0.70 -11.17 17.19
N LEU A 170 -0.15 -10.31 18.04
CA LEU A 170 -0.46 -10.28 19.47
C LEU A 170 -1.83 -9.64 19.79
N GLU A 171 -2.37 -8.82 18.89
CA GLU A 171 -3.66 -8.08 19.07
C GLU A 171 -3.80 -7.36 20.41
N LEU A 172 -2.71 -6.86 20.99
CA LEU A 172 -2.72 -6.14 22.29
C LEU A 172 -3.48 -4.82 22.19
N GLY A 173 -3.60 -4.26 20.99
CA GLY A 173 -4.19 -2.94 20.75
C GLY A 173 -3.35 -1.79 21.32
N VAL A 174 -2.06 -2.05 21.58
CA VAL A 174 -1.02 -1.03 21.83
C VAL A 174 -0.08 -0.99 20.64
N ARG A 175 0.37 0.22 20.29
CA ARG A 175 1.32 0.41 19.19
C ARG A 175 2.75 0.26 19.69
N GLU A 176 3.64 -0.16 18.80
CA GLU A 176 5.08 -0.24 19.03
C GLU A 176 5.64 1.00 19.75
N LYS A 177 5.30 2.18 19.27
CA LYS A 177 5.68 3.47 19.89
C LYS A 177 5.35 3.53 21.38
N MET A 178 4.17 3.09 21.79
CA MET A 178 3.77 3.10 23.19
C MET A 178 4.60 2.09 24.01
N ILE A 179 4.88 0.91 23.48
CA ILE A 179 5.71 -0.10 24.16
C ILE A 179 7.12 0.45 24.39
N LEU A 180 7.72 1.06 23.36
CA LEU A 180 9.05 1.64 23.45
C LEU A 180 9.10 2.81 24.45
N GLN A 181 8.12 3.73 24.40
CA GLN A 181 8.04 4.88 25.30
C GLN A 181 7.85 4.48 26.77
N GLU A 182 7.07 3.42 27.05
CA GLU A 182 6.92 2.92 28.40
C GLU A 182 8.12 2.10 28.87
N PHE A 183 8.87 1.50 27.95
CA PHE A 183 10.13 0.83 28.27
C PHE A 183 11.19 1.85 28.68
N HIS A 184 11.48 2.86 27.83
CA HIS A 184 12.46 3.91 28.12
C HIS A 184 12.16 5.16 27.28
N PRO A 185 12.30 6.38 27.84
CA PRO A 185 12.01 7.63 27.10
C PRO A 185 12.78 7.77 25.77
N ASP A 186 14.00 7.26 25.69
CA ASP A 186 14.86 7.35 24.50
C ASP A 186 14.76 6.12 23.58
N ALA A 187 13.96 5.10 23.92
CA ALA A 187 13.92 3.85 23.16
C ALA A 187 13.35 4.03 21.76
N GLU A 188 12.30 4.85 21.61
CA GLU A 188 11.71 5.12 20.29
C GLU A 188 12.71 5.81 19.36
N SER A 189 13.40 6.82 19.83
CA SER A 189 14.37 7.54 19.01
C SER A 189 15.59 6.66 18.69
N LEU A 190 16.08 5.90 19.66
CA LEU A 190 17.21 5.01 19.44
C LEU A 190 16.89 3.88 18.45
N ILE A 191 15.70 3.24 18.55
CA ILE A 191 15.30 2.19 17.61
C ILE A 191 15.06 2.75 16.20
N ASN A 192 14.62 4.00 16.10
CA ASN A 192 14.43 4.66 14.81
C ASN A 192 15.75 4.89 14.07
N VAL A 193 16.83 5.13 14.80
CA VAL A 193 18.17 5.36 14.23
C VAL A 193 18.95 4.06 14.02
N ASN A 194 18.77 3.04 14.88
CA ASN A 194 19.59 1.85 14.83
C ASN A 194 18.84 0.58 14.47
N CYS A 195 17.50 0.58 14.43
CA CYS A 195 16.66 -0.59 14.10
C CYS A 195 17.13 -1.94 14.67
N ASP A 196 17.87 -1.93 15.76
CA ASP A 196 18.42 -3.11 16.45
C ASP A 196 17.93 -3.14 17.89
N LEU A 197 17.02 -4.07 18.18
CA LEU A 197 16.40 -4.20 19.49
C LEU A 197 17.41 -4.62 20.58
N LYS A 198 18.40 -5.43 20.24
CA LYS A 198 19.45 -5.89 21.17
C LYS A 198 20.37 -4.75 21.57
N LEU A 199 20.79 -3.95 20.59
CA LEU A 199 21.59 -2.76 20.83
C LEU A 199 20.83 -1.74 21.69
N VAL A 200 19.53 -1.53 21.40
CA VAL A 200 18.67 -0.64 22.20
C VAL A 200 18.59 -1.08 23.66
N CYS A 201 18.34 -2.37 23.91
CA CYS A 201 18.32 -2.92 25.27
C CYS A 201 19.69 -2.82 25.95
N GLY A 202 20.77 -3.02 25.19
CA GLY A 202 22.14 -2.91 25.73
C GLY A 202 22.53 -1.50 26.16
N LYS A 203 22.05 -0.47 25.42
CA LYS A 203 22.32 0.96 25.73
C LYS A 203 21.37 1.52 26.79
N LEU A 204 20.14 1.05 26.88
CA LEU A 204 19.09 1.58 27.76
C LEU A 204 18.84 0.69 28.98
N LYS A 205 19.88 0.43 29.75
CA LYS A 205 19.80 -0.42 30.94
C LYS A 205 19.13 0.26 32.14
N ASP A 206 19.34 1.55 32.32
CA ASP A 206 18.73 2.37 33.35
C ASP A 206 17.67 3.31 32.78
N ARG A 207 16.44 3.18 33.27
CA ARG A 207 15.30 4.03 32.82
C ARG A 207 15.48 5.51 33.17
N ASN A 208 16.32 5.84 34.14
CA ASN A 208 16.55 7.21 34.57
C ASN A 208 17.69 7.90 33.83
N GLU A 209 18.53 7.13 33.17
CA GLU A 209 19.68 7.65 32.44
C GLU A 209 19.24 8.03 31.02
N ARG A 210 19.53 9.31 30.63
CA ARG A 210 19.22 9.82 29.31
C ARG A 210 20.44 9.69 28.39
N LEU A 211 20.21 9.28 27.15
CA LEU A 211 21.29 9.20 26.15
C LEU A 211 21.77 10.61 25.76
N LYS A 212 23.08 10.82 25.73
CA LYS A 212 23.71 12.08 25.35
C LYS A 212 23.68 12.33 23.82
N SER A 213 23.80 11.28 23.02
CA SER A 213 23.72 11.33 21.56
C SER A 213 23.17 10.03 21.00
N GLN A 214 22.60 10.09 19.81
CA GLN A 214 22.08 8.95 19.08
C GLN A 214 22.76 8.95 17.70
N ASP A 215 23.89 8.27 17.61
CA ASP A 215 24.70 8.28 16.41
C ASP A 215 24.19 7.26 15.39
N VAL A 216 24.13 7.68 14.14
CA VAL A 216 23.91 6.82 12.98
C VAL A 216 25.14 5.96 12.77
N VAL A 217 24.96 4.65 12.56
CA VAL A 217 26.04 3.68 12.36
C VAL A 217 25.92 3.03 11.00
N VAL A 218 27.00 3.07 10.21
CA VAL A 218 27.04 2.37 8.92
C VAL A 218 26.95 0.85 9.14
N GLY A 219 26.18 0.13 8.32
CA GLY A 219 25.89 -1.29 8.51
C GLY A 219 24.65 -1.59 9.35
N VAL A 220 24.09 -0.57 10.03
CA VAL A 220 22.85 -0.69 10.79
C VAL A 220 21.77 0.17 10.13
N PRO A 221 20.66 -0.43 9.62
CA PRO A 221 19.67 0.32 8.87
C PRO A 221 18.93 1.33 9.76
N ILE A 222 18.59 2.46 9.18
CA ILE A 222 17.84 3.55 9.82
C ILE A 222 16.37 3.45 9.37
N ARG A 223 15.44 3.72 10.28
CA ARG A 223 14.02 3.74 9.94
C ARG A 223 13.73 4.88 8.95
N PRO A 224 13.21 4.58 7.74
CA PRO A 224 13.09 5.61 6.71
C PRO A 224 12.06 6.69 7.08
N GLN A 225 12.37 7.94 6.74
CA GLN A 225 11.40 9.02 6.79
C GLN A 225 10.29 8.77 5.78
N LEU A 226 9.04 9.06 6.15
CA LEU A 226 7.85 8.77 5.35
C LEU A 226 7.17 10.07 4.90
N ALA A 227 6.67 10.08 3.67
CA ALA A 227 5.87 11.17 3.16
C ALA A 227 4.39 11.05 3.58
N SER A 228 3.78 12.14 4.05
CA SER A 228 2.36 12.24 4.32
C SER A 228 1.56 12.39 3.03
N ARG A 229 0.36 11.81 2.97
CA ARG A 229 -0.53 11.96 1.82
C ARG A 229 -1.18 13.34 1.82
N VAL A 230 -1.34 13.90 0.63
CA VAL A 230 -2.20 15.07 0.35
C VAL A 230 -3.19 14.73 -0.75
N ALA A 231 -4.35 15.37 -0.71
CA ALA A 231 -5.43 15.12 -1.67
C ALA A 231 -5.19 15.87 -2.99
N ASP A 232 -4.65 17.06 -2.91
CA ASP A 232 -4.47 17.98 -4.05
C ASP A 232 -3.23 18.87 -3.85
N VAL A 233 -2.94 19.69 -4.84
CA VAL A 233 -1.80 20.62 -4.87
C VAL A 233 -1.98 21.76 -3.87
N GLU A 234 -3.20 22.23 -3.69
CA GLU A 234 -3.57 23.29 -2.76
C GLU A 234 -3.34 22.87 -1.31
N GLU A 235 -3.74 21.64 -0.96
CA GLU A 235 -3.45 21.06 0.36
C GLU A 235 -1.94 20.93 0.57
N ALA A 236 -1.21 20.50 -0.45
CA ALA A 236 0.24 20.37 -0.36
C ALA A 236 0.90 21.73 -0.07
N ARG A 237 0.49 22.78 -0.78
CA ARG A 237 1.04 24.15 -0.58
C ARG A 237 0.69 24.72 0.80
N ARG A 238 -0.52 24.45 1.31
CA ARG A 238 -0.92 24.87 2.66
C ARG A 238 -0.11 24.18 3.76
N LYS A 239 0.27 22.92 3.56
CA LYS A 239 1.06 22.14 4.52
C LYS A 239 2.55 22.48 4.48
N LEU A 240 3.05 22.98 3.36
CA LEU A 240 4.41 23.46 3.17
C LEU A 240 4.38 24.97 2.84
N PRO A 241 4.10 25.85 3.81
CA PRO A 241 3.96 27.28 3.56
C PRO A 241 5.30 27.96 3.29
N GLY A 242 6.42 27.36 3.72
CA GLY A 242 7.78 27.87 3.52
C GLY A 242 8.26 27.72 2.08
N GLU A 243 9.23 28.54 1.72
CA GLU A 243 9.98 28.44 0.47
C GLU A 243 11.47 28.33 0.79
N PRO A 244 12.22 27.59 -0.04
CA PRO A 244 11.86 26.85 -1.23
C PRO A 244 11.42 25.41 -0.96
N ILE A 245 10.62 24.84 -1.89
CA ILE A 245 10.15 23.45 -1.92
C ILE A 245 10.80 22.76 -3.11
N ILE A 246 11.19 21.48 -2.92
CA ILE A 246 11.62 20.64 -4.01
C ILE A 246 10.49 19.63 -4.35
N ALA A 247 10.17 19.52 -5.63
CA ALA A 247 9.30 18.49 -6.19
C ALA A 247 10.15 17.43 -6.86
N GLU A 248 9.99 16.18 -6.48
CA GLU A 248 10.70 15.03 -7.04
C GLU A 248 9.72 14.04 -7.65
N CYS A 249 10.10 13.38 -8.75
CA CYS A 249 9.35 12.23 -9.27
C CYS A 249 9.26 11.15 -8.20
N LYS A 250 8.06 10.61 -8.00
CA LYS A 250 7.88 9.45 -7.14
C LYS A 250 8.09 8.18 -7.95
N PHE A 251 9.27 7.61 -7.82
CA PHE A 251 9.61 6.35 -8.44
C PHE A 251 8.81 5.18 -7.86
N ASP A 252 8.60 4.17 -8.65
CA ASP A 252 7.89 2.94 -8.28
C ASP A 252 8.85 1.75 -8.34
N GLY A 253 9.71 1.67 -7.35
CA GLY A 253 10.71 0.62 -7.18
C GLY A 253 10.71 0.09 -5.76
N ASP A 254 11.85 -0.45 -5.33
CA ASP A 254 12.10 -0.85 -3.96
C ASP A 254 12.94 0.21 -3.26
N ARG A 255 12.41 0.87 -2.22
CA ARG A 255 13.20 1.83 -1.44
C ARG A 255 14.28 1.10 -0.66
N ILE A 256 15.52 1.43 -0.96
CA ILE A 256 16.72 0.79 -0.42
C ILE A 256 17.64 1.85 0.19
N GLN A 257 18.15 1.56 1.39
CA GLN A 257 19.33 2.25 1.93
C GLN A 257 20.57 1.47 1.54
N VAL A 258 21.49 2.15 0.86
CA VAL A 258 22.81 1.60 0.53
C VAL A 258 23.80 2.03 1.60
N HIS A 259 24.40 1.08 2.30
CA HIS A 259 25.45 1.29 3.29
C HIS A 259 26.77 0.82 2.70
N LYS A 260 27.73 1.74 2.54
CA LYS A 260 29.09 1.46 2.12
C LYS A 260 30.05 1.67 3.28
N ASN A 261 30.92 0.70 3.54
CA ASN A 261 32.01 0.78 4.52
C ASN A 261 33.25 0.11 3.90
N GLY A 262 34.10 0.89 3.25
CA GLY A 262 35.16 0.33 2.42
C GLY A 262 34.61 -0.52 1.29
N ASP A 263 35.02 -1.78 1.26
CA ASP A 263 34.57 -2.76 0.26
C ASP A 263 33.23 -3.42 0.60
N GLU A 264 32.76 -3.29 1.85
CA GLU A 264 31.49 -3.83 2.27
C GLU A 264 30.33 -2.94 1.82
N VAL A 265 29.36 -3.53 1.11
CA VAL A 265 28.14 -2.84 0.65
C VAL A 265 26.92 -3.67 1.03
N HIS A 266 25.97 -3.03 1.74
CA HIS A 266 24.71 -3.62 2.16
C HIS A 266 23.52 -2.85 1.57
N PHE A 267 22.43 -3.57 1.32
CA PHE A 267 21.21 -3.05 0.70
C PHE A 267 20.00 -3.29 1.60
N PHE A 268 19.68 -2.35 2.47
CA PHE A 268 18.58 -2.50 3.43
C PHE A 268 17.25 -1.97 2.89
N SER A 269 16.24 -2.82 2.87
CA SER A 269 14.88 -2.43 2.51
C SER A 269 14.21 -1.58 3.61
N ARG A 270 13.03 -1.04 3.28
CA ARG A 270 12.17 -0.33 4.22
C ARG A 270 11.77 -1.15 5.46
N SER A 271 11.77 -2.47 5.37
CA SER A 271 11.54 -3.41 6.48
C SER A 271 12.83 -3.91 7.12
N PHE A 272 13.96 -3.25 6.84
CA PHE A 272 15.28 -3.51 7.44
C PHE A 272 15.89 -4.87 7.07
N ILE A 273 15.41 -5.48 6.00
CA ILE A 273 15.98 -6.73 5.47
C ILE A 273 17.14 -6.36 4.56
N ASP A 274 18.29 -7.04 4.75
CA ASP A 274 19.44 -6.93 3.87
C ASP A 274 19.17 -7.77 2.60
N HIS A 275 19.00 -7.09 1.47
CA HIS A 275 18.73 -7.66 0.16
C HIS A 275 20.01 -8.07 -0.54
N ARG A 276 20.59 -9.19 -0.10
CA ARG A 276 21.85 -9.74 -0.66
C ARG A 276 21.75 -10.09 -2.15
N GLU A 277 20.55 -10.24 -2.69
CA GLU A 277 20.31 -10.45 -4.12
C GLU A 277 20.78 -9.28 -4.99
N TYR A 278 20.92 -8.06 -4.44
CA TYR A 278 21.45 -6.91 -5.17
C TYR A 278 22.99 -6.84 -5.17
N THR A 279 23.66 -7.61 -4.32
CA THR A 279 25.12 -7.53 -4.12
C THR A 279 25.89 -7.77 -5.41
N GLU A 280 25.60 -8.86 -6.12
CA GLU A 280 26.32 -9.25 -7.36
C GLU A 280 26.16 -8.21 -8.48
N GLY A 281 24.96 -7.60 -8.61
CA GLY A 281 24.69 -6.64 -9.67
C GLY A 281 25.10 -5.19 -9.36
N MET A 282 25.32 -4.83 -8.07
CA MET A 282 25.42 -3.43 -7.68
C MET A 282 26.68 -3.07 -6.88
N SER A 283 27.26 -3.98 -6.10
CA SER A 283 28.32 -3.61 -5.14
C SER A 283 29.56 -3.04 -5.80
N GLU A 284 29.99 -3.64 -6.91
CA GLU A 284 31.19 -3.17 -7.64
C GLU A 284 30.97 -1.75 -8.19
N MET A 285 29.81 -1.50 -8.76
CA MET A 285 29.43 -0.18 -9.26
C MET A 285 29.37 0.85 -8.12
N ILE A 286 28.74 0.50 -6.98
CA ILE A 286 28.67 1.36 -5.80
C ILE A 286 30.07 1.72 -5.26
N ARG A 287 30.97 0.72 -5.19
CA ARG A 287 32.37 0.98 -4.76
C ARG A 287 33.09 1.98 -5.65
N ARG A 288 32.92 1.87 -6.98
CA ARG A 288 33.59 2.72 -7.96
C ARG A 288 33.00 4.14 -8.02
N GLN A 289 31.67 4.26 -7.90
CA GLN A 289 30.98 5.53 -8.12
C GLN A 289 30.87 6.39 -6.85
N ILE A 290 31.10 5.83 -5.67
CA ILE A 290 31.08 6.59 -4.40
C ILE A 290 32.50 6.87 -3.93
N LYS A 291 32.87 8.16 -3.92
CA LYS A 291 34.23 8.66 -3.66
C LYS A 291 34.73 8.52 -2.23
N ILE A 292 33.81 8.35 -1.27
CA ILE A 292 34.13 8.28 0.16
C ILE A 292 34.11 6.86 0.69
N GLU A 293 34.87 6.61 1.75
CA GLU A 293 35.03 5.31 2.39
C GLU A 293 33.72 4.82 3.02
N LYS A 294 33.04 5.71 3.76
CA LYS A 294 31.84 5.38 4.51
C LYS A 294 30.68 6.30 4.13
N CYS A 295 29.55 5.72 3.78
CA CYS A 295 28.32 6.47 3.59
C CYS A 295 27.05 5.62 3.77
N ILE A 296 25.94 6.33 3.98
CA ILE A 296 24.57 5.77 3.88
C ILE A 296 23.80 6.63 2.89
N LEU A 297 23.35 6.03 1.81
CA LEU A 297 22.47 6.66 0.83
C LEU A 297 21.05 6.16 1.00
N ASP A 298 20.06 7.03 0.80
CA ASP A 298 18.64 6.68 0.72
C ASP A 298 18.15 6.88 -0.72
N GLY A 299 17.56 5.86 -1.30
CA GLY A 299 17.20 5.86 -2.72
C GLY A 299 16.18 4.79 -3.07
N GLU A 300 15.92 4.67 -4.35
CA GLU A 300 15.02 3.66 -4.91
C GLU A 300 15.79 2.73 -5.83
N MET A 301 15.66 1.41 -5.65
CA MET A 301 16.18 0.41 -6.58
C MET A 301 15.17 0.21 -7.69
N MET A 302 15.61 0.47 -8.91
CA MET A 302 14.84 0.41 -10.14
C MET A 302 15.46 -0.57 -11.12
N VAL A 303 14.77 -0.85 -12.22
CA VAL A 303 15.31 -1.56 -13.37
C VAL A 303 15.38 -0.62 -14.56
N TRP A 304 16.54 -0.57 -15.21
CA TRP A 304 16.78 0.23 -16.40
C TRP A 304 16.82 -0.66 -17.64
N ASN A 305 16.00 -0.30 -18.64
CA ASN A 305 16.04 -0.98 -19.93
C ASN A 305 17.03 -0.25 -20.87
N LYS A 306 18.09 -0.95 -21.27
CA LYS A 306 19.19 -0.42 -22.09
C LYS A 306 18.77 -0.04 -23.51
N ILE A 307 17.77 -0.74 -24.08
CA ILE A 307 17.28 -0.49 -25.43
C ILE A 307 16.42 0.76 -25.45
N THR A 308 15.45 0.86 -24.56
CA THR A 308 14.50 1.96 -24.54
C THR A 308 15.01 3.20 -23.83
N ASN A 309 16.14 3.09 -23.09
CA ASN A 309 16.68 4.11 -22.20
C ASN A 309 15.62 4.68 -21.23
N LYS A 310 14.84 3.78 -20.61
CA LYS A 310 13.78 4.11 -19.64
C LYS A 310 13.77 3.12 -18.49
N PHE A 311 13.16 3.51 -17.39
CA PHE A 311 12.87 2.57 -16.32
C PHE A 311 11.82 1.53 -16.77
N ALA A 312 12.03 0.27 -16.38
CA ALA A 312 11.09 -0.82 -16.59
C ALA A 312 9.88 -0.70 -15.65
N GLU A 313 8.84 -1.48 -15.92
CA GLU A 313 7.65 -1.53 -15.06
C GLU A 313 7.99 -2.14 -13.69
N PHE A 314 7.20 -1.75 -12.67
CA PHE A 314 7.34 -2.29 -11.32
C PHE A 314 7.27 -3.82 -11.29
N GLY A 315 8.14 -4.44 -10.47
CA GLY A 315 8.20 -5.89 -10.28
C GLY A 315 9.33 -6.59 -11.04
N SER A 316 10.05 -5.88 -11.91
CA SER A 316 11.20 -6.43 -12.65
C SER A 316 12.46 -6.62 -11.77
N ASN A 317 12.52 -6.00 -10.58
CA ASN A 317 13.73 -5.97 -9.74
C ASN A 317 14.28 -7.37 -9.41
N GLN A 318 13.41 -8.32 -9.03
CA GLN A 318 13.84 -9.68 -8.70
C GLN A 318 14.38 -10.45 -9.93
N GLY A 319 13.76 -10.23 -11.10
CA GLY A 319 14.22 -10.79 -12.35
C GLY A 319 15.60 -10.28 -12.75
N ALA A 320 15.78 -8.95 -12.70
CA ALA A 320 17.07 -8.31 -13.00
C ALA A 320 18.17 -8.71 -11.99
N ALA A 321 17.86 -8.80 -10.70
CA ALA A 321 18.80 -9.26 -9.68
C ALA A 321 19.23 -10.71 -9.88
N ARG A 322 18.29 -11.60 -10.26
CA ARG A 322 18.61 -13.00 -10.59
C ARG A 322 19.48 -13.11 -11.83
N ALA A 323 19.15 -12.38 -12.90
CA ALA A 323 19.95 -12.35 -14.12
C ALA A 323 21.39 -11.88 -13.84
N ALA A 324 21.54 -10.82 -13.04
CA ALA A 324 22.85 -10.33 -12.62
C ALA A 324 23.65 -11.38 -11.83
N LYS A 325 22.99 -12.09 -10.89
CA LYS A 325 23.59 -13.16 -10.10
C LYS A 325 24.02 -14.33 -10.97
N ASP A 326 23.21 -14.69 -11.97
CA ASP A 326 23.49 -15.81 -12.88
C ASP A 326 24.44 -15.39 -14.01
N GLY A 327 24.94 -14.16 -14.04
CA GLY A 327 25.84 -13.62 -15.06
C GLY A 327 25.20 -13.54 -16.45
N LEU A 328 23.89 -13.47 -16.53
CA LEU A 328 23.15 -13.41 -17.79
C LEU A 328 23.12 -11.97 -18.32
N GLU A 329 23.55 -11.78 -19.57
CA GLU A 329 23.35 -10.51 -20.27
C GLU A 329 21.87 -10.35 -20.66
N THR A 330 21.24 -9.32 -20.12
CA THR A 330 19.85 -8.95 -20.44
C THR A 330 19.78 -7.49 -20.85
N ASP A 331 18.70 -7.13 -21.53
CA ASP A 331 18.39 -5.73 -21.88
C ASP A 331 18.03 -4.88 -20.66
N GLU A 332 17.76 -5.53 -19.53
CA GLU A 332 17.40 -4.92 -18.26
C GLU A 332 18.53 -5.07 -17.26
N GLN A 333 18.81 -3.98 -16.53
CA GLN A 333 19.81 -3.97 -15.47
C GLN A 333 19.29 -3.22 -14.24
N LEU A 334 19.84 -3.54 -13.06
CA LEU A 334 19.56 -2.81 -11.84
C LEU A 334 20.10 -1.37 -11.95
N CYS A 335 19.32 -0.42 -11.43
CA CYS A 335 19.67 1.00 -11.35
C CYS A 335 19.29 1.53 -9.98
N TYR A 336 20.24 2.06 -9.23
CA TYR A 336 19.97 2.72 -7.96
C TYR A 336 19.81 4.22 -8.16
N VAL A 337 18.68 4.78 -7.73
CA VAL A 337 18.33 6.19 -7.86
C VAL A 337 18.39 6.85 -6.49
N ALA A 338 19.51 7.52 -6.17
CA ALA A 338 19.73 8.14 -4.88
C ALA A 338 19.06 9.52 -4.80
N PHE A 339 18.35 9.79 -3.71
CA PHE A 339 17.69 11.09 -3.46
C PHE A 339 18.09 11.75 -2.13
N ASP A 340 18.85 11.06 -1.27
CA ASP A 340 19.33 11.62 0.00
C ASP A 340 20.61 10.92 0.47
N ILE A 341 21.36 11.56 1.38
CA ILE A 341 22.53 11.01 2.06
C ILE A 341 22.38 11.21 3.56
N LEU A 342 22.51 10.13 4.34
CA LEU A 342 22.21 10.10 5.77
C LEU A 342 23.47 10.00 6.64
N PHE A 343 24.60 9.62 6.03
CA PHE A 343 25.92 9.52 6.66
C PHE A 343 27.00 9.72 5.59
N ALA A 344 28.06 10.45 5.93
CA ALA A 344 29.20 10.66 5.05
C ALA A 344 30.50 10.81 5.84
N GLY A 345 31.53 10.05 5.46
CA GLY A 345 32.83 10.05 6.15
C GLY A 345 32.74 9.57 7.59
N ASP A 346 32.82 10.47 8.53
CA ASP A 346 32.85 10.15 9.97
C ASP A 346 31.59 10.61 10.73
N GLY A 347 30.58 11.16 10.03
CA GLY A 347 29.42 11.75 10.70
C GLY A 347 28.07 11.51 10.02
N GLY A 348 27.01 11.46 10.86
CA GLY A 348 25.64 11.47 10.42
C GLY A 348 25.26 12.85 9.86
N THR A 349 24.46 12.85 8.79
CA THR A 349 24.00 14.08 8.12
C THR A 349 22.51 14.34 8.34
N ILE A 350 21.82 13.47 9.06
CA ILE A 350 20.37 13.54 9.26
C ILE A 350 19.88 14.85 9.89
N ASP A 351 20.72 15.50 10.70
CA ASP A 351 20.44 16.79 11.36
C ASP A 351 20.68 18.02 10.45
N GLN A 352 21.31 17.82 9.30
CA GLN A 352 21.53 18.88 8.32
C GLN A 352 20.26 19.13 7.50
N PRO A 353 20.07 20.37 6.99
CA PRO A 353 19.00 20.68 6.04
C PRO A 353 19.11 19.85 4.76
N LEU A 354 17.97 19.56 4.10
CA LEU A 354 17.95 18.75 2.88
C LEU A 354 18.85 19.31 1.77
N HIS A 355 18.90 20.64 1.60
CA HIS A 355 19.73 21.25 0.56
C HIS A 355 21.24 21.04 0.78
N GLU A 356 21.69 20.97 2.03
CA GLU A 356 23.09 20.64 2.36
C GLU A 356 23.37 19.15 2.08
N ARG A 357 22.45 18.26 2.50
CA ARG A 357 22.57 16.83 2.21
C ARG A 357 22.58 16.54 0.70
N GLN A 358 21.75 17.24 -0.08
CA GLN A 358 21.74 17.12 -1.54
C GLN A 358 23.04 17.64 -2.18
N SER A 359 23.58 18.73 -1.65
CA SER A 359 24.88 19.26 -2.09
C SER A 359 26.01 18.27 -1.80
N LEU A 360 26.01 17.63 -0.64
CA LEU A 360 26.95 16.60 -0.25
C LEU A 360 26.80 15.35 -1.12
N LEU A 361 25.55 14.88 -1.37
CA LEU A 361 25.26 13.76 -2.25
C LEU A 361 25.86 13.97 -3.65
N LYS A 362 25.72 15.18 -4.20
CA LYS A 362 26.31 15.56 -5.49
C LYS A 362 27.84 15.53 -5.49
N GLN A 363 28.48 15.82 -4.37
CA GLN A 363 29.95 15.84 -4.27
C GLN A 363 30.54 14.44 -4.16
N VAL A 364 29.86 13.54 -3.43
CA VAL A 364 30.39 12.21 -3.10
C VAL A 364 30.02 11.12 -4.08
N VAL A 365 28.99 11.32 -4.91
CA VAL A 365 28.52 10.32 -5.88
C VAL A 365 28.81 10.80 -7.30
N ASP A 366 29.50 9.97 -8.09
CA ASP A 366 29.62 10.13 -9.53
C ASP A 366 28.50 9.35 -10.23
N PRO A 367 27.48 10.02 -10.80
CA PRO A 367 26.37 9.34 -11.43
C PRO A 367 26.81 8.55 -12.68
N LEU A 368 26.25 7.36 -12.85
CA LEU A 368 26.44 6.52 -14.01
C LEU A 368 25.08 6.17 -14.63
N LYS A 369 24.83 6.69 -15.83
CA LYS A 369 23.53 6.55 -16.51
C LYS A 369 23.04 5.13 -16.54
N GLY A 370 21.80 4.90 -16.08
CA GLY A 370 21.13 3.62 -16.05
C GLY A 370 21.67 2.61 -15.02
N SER A 371 22.59 3.04 -14.12
CA SER A 371 23.15 2.20 -13.05
C SER A 371 23.11 2.90 -11.69
N LEU A 372 23.59 4.16 -11.61
CA LEU A 372 23.53 5.00 -10.41
C LEU A 372 23.13 6.41 -10.81
N GLU A 373 21.94 6.79 -10.44
CA GLU A 373 21.36 8.08 -10.80
C GLU A 373 21.08 8.93 -9.56
N LEU A 374 21.00 10.25 -9.75
CA LEU A 374 20.72 11.20 -8.68
C LEU A 374 19.41 11.95 -8.93
N VAL A 375 18.60 12.09 -7.90
CA VAL A 375 17.37 12.92 -7.93
C VAL A 375 17.70 14.28 -7.31
N LEU A 376 18.28 15.14 -8.13
CA LEU A 376 18.66 16.49 -7.72
C LEU A 376 18.19 17.50 -8.78
N PRO A 377 17.91 18.77 -8.42
CA PRO A 377 17.58 19.79 -9.40
C PRO A 377 18.69 19.93 -10.46
N GLY A 378 18.31 19.77 -11.72
CA GLY A 378 19.24 19.82 -12.85
C GLY A 378 20.06 18.56 -13.12
N HIS A 379 19.80 17.47 -12.37
CA HIS A 379 20.36 16.14 -12.62
C HIS A 379 19.25 15.14 -12.99
N GLY A 380 19.62 14.01 -13.60
CA GLY A 380 18.69 12.94 -13.94
C GLY A 380 17.82 13.24 -15.17
N SER A 381 18.11 14.25 -15.93
CA SER A 381 17.45 14.48 -17.20
C SER A 381 18.11 13.66 -18.31
N SER A 382 17.30 12.96 -19.08
CA SER A 382 17.73 12.40 -20.36
C SER A 382 18.32 13.52 -21.24
N PRO A 383 19.36 13.23 -22.05
CA PRO A 383 19.82 14.18 -23.08
C PRO A 383 18.75 14.51 -24.11
N ASP A 384 17.64 13.77 -24.16
CA ASP A 384 16.45 14.14 -24.92
C ASP A 384 15.76 15.31 -24.23
N LYS A 385 15.73 16.45 -24.92
CA LYS A 385 15.08 17.71 -24.47
C LYS A 385 13.58 17.57 -24.18
N ASP A 386 13.00 16.40 -24.40
CA ASP A 386 11.55 16.12 -24.29
C ASP A 386 11.16 15.39 -22.99
N GLN A 387 12.11 14.98 -22.13
CA GLN A 387 11.78 14.37 -20.83
C GLN A 387 11.90 15.39 -19.69
N PRO A 388 10.88 15.54 -18.83
CA PRO A 388 10.96 16.42 -17.69
C PRO A 388 12.06 15.97 -16.72
N PRO A 389 12.68 16.94 -16.01
CA PRO A 389 13.66 16.62 -14.97
C PRO A 389 12.99 15.81 -13.86
N TRP A 390 13.74 14.91 -13.21
CA TRP A 390 13.23 14.10 -12.10
C TRP A 390 13.04 14.90 -10.81
N SER A 391 13.59 16.10 -10.77
CA SER A 391 13.50 17.01 -9.60
C SER A 391 13.52 18.45 -10.05
N LYS A 392 12.69 19.27 -9.40
CA LYS A 392 12.57 20.71 -9.69
C LYS A 392 12.27 21.51 -8.43
N LEU A 393 12.89 22.69 -8.30
CA LEU A 393 12.46 23.69 -7.32
C LEU A 393 11.13 24.30 -7.75
N VAL A 394 10.19 24.39 -6.83
CA VAL A 394 8.84 24.90 -7.06
C VAL A 394 8.46 25.89 -5.95
N SER A 395 7.75 26.94 -6.31
CA SER A 395 7.33 27.99 -5.38
C SER A 395 5.83 28.26 -5.40
N SER A 396 5.18 28.01 -6.52
CA SER A 396 3.75 28.28 -6.72
C SER A 396 2.92 26.98 -6.85
N VAL A 397 1.61 27.10 -6.64
CA VAL A 397 0.65 26.01 -6.90
C VAL A 397 0.70 25.58 -8.37
N GLU A 398 0.83 26.55 -9.27
CA GLU A 398 0.91 26.33 -10.72
C GLU A 398 2.17 25.54 -11.11
N ASP A 399 3.32 25.81 -10.47
CA ASP A 399 4.57 25.09 -10.74
C ASP A 399 4.47 23.64 -10.26
N ILE A 400 3.90 23.42 -9.06
CA ILE A 400 3.67 22.08 -8.52
C ILE A 400 2.72 21.32 -9.43
N ASN A 401 1.62 21.93 -9.84
CA ASN A 401 0.62 21.29 -10.72
C ASN A 401 1.21 20.94 -12.08
N ARG A 402 2.00 21.84 -12.67
CA ARG A 402 2.67 21.61 -13.95
C ARG A 402 3.63 20.42 -13.85
N PHE A 403 4.46 20.37 -12.83
CA PHE A 403 5.39 19.26 -12.59
C PHE A 403 4.64 17.95 -12.34
N PHE A 404 3.56 17.98 -11.54
CA PHE A 404 2.70 16.83 -11.28
C PHE A 404 2.08 16.27 -12.57
N LEU A 405 1.49 17.12 -13.41
CA LEU A 405 0.90 16.68 -14.67
C LEU A 405 1.95 16.09 -15.63
N GLN A 406 3.16 16.66 -15.69
CA GLN A 406 4.25 16.10 -16.47
C GLN A 406 4.67 14.70 -15.99
N THR A 407 4.73 14.46 -14.67
CA THR A 407 5.05 13.14 -14.11
C THR A 407 3.95 12.13 -14.39
N VAL A 408 2.69 12.54 -14.33
CA VAL A 408 1.54 11.69 -14.69
C VAL A 408 1.56 11.31 -16.17
N GLU A 409 1.88 12.25 -17.06
CA GLU A 409 2.05 11.98 -18.51
C GLU A 409 3.16 10.97 -18.78
N ASN A 410 4.25 11.01 -17.99
CA ASN A 410 5.35 10.05 -18.07
C ASN A 410 5.07 8.71 -17.39
N ARG A 411 3.91 8.54 -16.75
CA ARG A 411 3.50 7.33 -16.01
C ARG A 411 4.28 7.07 -14.72
N ASP A 412 4.84 8.11 -14.12
CA ASP A 412 5.40 8.01 -12.77
C ASP A 412 4.27 7.86 -11.73
N GLU A 413 4.61 7.39 -10.53
CA GLU A 413 3.63 7.16 -9.44
C GLU A 413 3.04 8.48 -8.88
N GLY A 414 3.54 9.63 -9.31
CA GLY A 414 3.22 10.96 -8.86
C GLY A 414 4.46 11.72 -8.41
N ILE A 415 4.31 12.59 -7.42
CA ILE A 415 5.42 13.41 -6.91
C ILE A 415 5.58 13.30 -5.41
N VAL A 416 6.78 13.57 -4.93
CA VAL A 416 7.11 13.84 -3.54
C VAL A 416 7.56 15.30 -3.42
N LEU A 417 6.91 16.06 -2.53
CA LEU A 417 7.26 17.43 -2.20
C LEU A 417 8.01 17.44 -0.87
N LYS A 418 9.15 18.10 -0.83
CA LYS A 418 10.02 18.16 0.35
C LYS A 418 10.38 19.62 0.67
N GLU A 419 10.37 19.97 1.94
CA GLU A 419 10.88 21.26 2.42
C GLU A 419 12.41 21.23 2.43
N LEU A 420 13.07 22.16 1.71
CA LEU A 420 14.55 22.18 1.55
C LEU A 420 15.33 22.41 2.85
N ASN A 421 14.73 23.09 3.81
CA ASN A 421 15.35 23.34 5.11
C ASN A 421 15.05 22.24 6.14
N SER A 422 14.36 21.16 5.72
CA SER A 422 14.00 20.08 6.64
C SER A 422 15.17 19.16 6.96
N LYS A 423 15.26 18.78 8.24
CA LYS A 423 16.08 17.66 8.68
C LYS A 423 15.47 16.33 8.19
N TRP A 424 16.27 15.28 8.21
CA TRP A 424 15.78 13.93 7.98
C TRP A 424 15.36 13.30 9.30
N GLU A 425 14.09 12.94 9.45
CA GLU A 425 13.50 12.48 10.70
C GLU A 425 13.22 10.97 10.65
N PRO A 426 14.02 10.13 11.35
CA PRO A 426 13.89 8.68 11.31
C PRO A 426 12.51 8.20 11.77
N GLY A 427 11.83 7.39 10.95
CA GLY A 427 10.55 6.78 11.28
C GLY A 427 9.36 7.74 11.33
N ASP A 428 9.59 9.03 11.15
CA ASP A 428 8.51 10.01 11.24
C ASP A 428 7.75 10.14 9.91
N ARG A 429 6.48 10.52 10.05
CA ARG A 429 5.58 10.88 8.96
C ARG A 429 5.22 12.35 9.13
N SER A 430 6.26 13.19 9.19
CA SER A 430 6.10 14.64 9.34
C SER A 430 5.41 15.24 8.12
N GLN A 431 4.88 16.44 8.30
CA GLN A 431 4.29 17.20 7.20
C GLN A 431 5.37 17.84 6.28
N LYS A 432 6.65 17.64 6.55
CA LYS A 432 7.75 18.18 5.77
C LYS A 432 8.03 17.45 4.46
N TRP A 433 7.60 16.17 4.39
CA TRP A 433 7.58 15.37 3.17
C TRP A 433 6.15 14.99 2.83
N LEU A 434 5.68 15.41 1.65
CA LEU A 434 4.33 15.15 1.18
C LEU A 434 4.37 14.35 -0.11
N LYS A 435 3.40 13.46 -0.29
CA LYS A 435 3.22 12.71 -1.54
C LYS A 435 1.87 13.01 -2.14
N LEU A 436 1.90 13.32 -3.44
CA LEU A 436 0.73 13.53 -4.27
C LEU A 436 0.72 12.47 -5.38
N LYS A 437 -0.40 11.81 -5.54
CA LYS A 437 -0.58 10.76 -6.54
C LYS A 437 -1.81 11.05 -7.40
N PRO A 438 -1.82 10.61 -8.69
CA PRO A 438 -2.95 10.81 -9.59
C PRO A 438 -4.27 10.22 -9.07
N ASP A 439 -4.20 9.07 -8.42
CA ASP A 439 -5.35 8.39 -7.81
C ASP A 439 -6.00 9.17 -6.67
N TYR A 440 -5.36 10.25 -6.19
CA TYR A 440 -5.93 11.14 -5.20
C TYR A 440 -6.69 12.31 -5.83
N VAL A 441 -6.30 12.72 -7.04
CA VAL A 441 -6.79 13.93 -7.71
C VAL A 441 -7.87 13.59 -8.75
N HIS A 442 -7.75 12.48 -9.44
CA HIS A 442 -8.65 12.09 -10.53
C HIS A 442 -9.21 10.69 -10.33
N ALA A 443 -10.40 10.61 -9.74
CA ALA A 443 -11.22 9.40 -9.69
C ALA A 443 -11.93 9.12 -11.05
N GLU A 444 -11.37 9.55 -12.18
CA GLU A 444 -12.06 9.59 -13.49
C GLU A 444 -12.12 8.24 -14.24
N SER A 445 -11.52 7.18 -13.78
CA SER A 445 -11.75 5.86 -14.37
C SER A 445 -12.61 5.02 -13.46
N ASP A 446 -13.87 5.30 -13.48
CA ASP A 446 -14.89 4.48 -12.85
C ASP A 446 -14.98 3.15 -13.57
N LEU A 447 -14.35 2.12 -12.99
CA LEU A 447 -14.43 0.77 -13.50
C LEU A 447 -15.60 0.06 -12.82
N ASP A 448 -16.67 -0.18 -13.56
CA ASP A 448 -17.84 -0.91 -13.11
C ASP A 448 -17.64 -2.40 -13.32
N ALA A 449 -17.42 -3.17 -12.25
CA ALA A 449 -17.18 -4.62 -12.31
C ALA A 449 -18.20 -5.41 -11.48
N LEU A 450 -18.58 -6.58 -11.99
CA LEU A 450 -19.59 -7.43 -11.37
C LEU A 450 -18.97 -8.26 -10.22
N ILE A 451 -19.65 -8.40 -9.10
CA ILE A 451 -19.24 -9.32 -8.04
C ILE A 451 -19.50 -10.76 -8.52
N ILE A 452 -18.47 -11.59 -8.67
CA ILE A 452 -18.59 -12.99 -9.05
C ILE A 452 -18.35 -13.95 -7.88
N GLY A 453 -17.75 -13.49 -6.80
CA GLY A 453 -17.50 -14.29 -5.61
C GLY A 453 -17.17 -13.46 -4.38
N CYS A 454 -17.17 -14.12 -3.22
CA CYS A 454 -16.96 -13.53 -1.92
C CYS A 454 -15.91 -14.29 -1.11
N PHE A 455 -15.10 -13.57 -0.34
CA PHE A 455 -14.11 -14.16 0.58
C PHE A 455 -14.48 -13.85 2.02
N ILE A 456 -14.29 -14.83 2.88
CA ILE A 456 -14.43 -14.68 4.32
C ILE A 456 -13.25 -13.84 4.85
N GLY A 457 -13.54 -12.88 5.68
CA GLY A 457 -12.55 -12.03 6.35
C GLY A 457 -11.80 -12.79 7.45
N SER A 458 -10.80 -12.11 8.02
CA SER A 458 -10.04 -12.55 9.18
C SER A 458 -9.97 -11.44 10.24
N GLY A 459 -9.55 -11.76 11.45
CA GLY A 459 -9.47 -10.80 12.55
C GLY A 459 -10.86 -10.25 12.91
N ARG A 460 -11.00 -8.92 13.01
CA ARG A 460 -12.27 -8.26 13.36
C ARG A 460 -13.45 -8.63 12.44
N ARG A 461 -13.17 -9.02 11.20
CA ARG A 461 -14.15 -9.45 10.19
C ARG A 461 -14.20 -10.97 10.03
N GLY A 462 -13.71 -11.70 11.01
CA GLY A 462 -13.70 -13.16 10.99
C GLY A 462 -15.11 -13.73 10.97
N GLY A 463 -15.34 -14.70 10.06
CA GLY A 463 -16.65 -15.33 9.86
C GLY A 463 -17.59 -14.58 8.93
N ASP A 464 -17.34 -13.28 8.66
CA ASP A 464 -18.15 -12.46 7.75
C ASP A 464 -17.45 -12.29 6.40
N ILE A 465 -18.22 -11.89 5.38
CA ILE A 465 -17.65 -11.55 4.08
C ILE A 465 -16.86 -10.25 4.20
N GLY A 466 -15.55 -10.36 3.95
CA GLY A 466 -14.59 -9.25 4.05
C GLY A 466 -14.13 -8.69 2.72
N GLN A 467 -14.18 -9.46 1.64
CA GLN A 467 -13.69 -9.07 0.32
C GLN A 467 -14.51 -9.72 -0.79
N PHE A 468 -14.45 -9.13 -1.99
CA PHE A 468 -15.19 -9.56 -3.18
C PHE A 468 -14.21 -9.88 -4.31
N LEU A 469 -14.50 -10.95 -5.05
CA LEU A 469 -13.89 -11.23 -6.35
C LEU A 469 -14.76 -10.57 -7.40
N LEU A 470 -14.16 -9.77 -8.25
CA LEU A 470 -14.84 -9.05 -9.32
C LEU A 470 -14.51 -9.67 -10.67
N GLY A 471 -15.48 -9.59 -11.58
CA GLY A 471 -15.36 -10.06 -12.95
C GLY A 471 -15.78 -8.99 -13.95
N LEU A 472 -15.19 -9.06 -15.15
CA LEU A 472 -15.58 -8.28 -16.32
C LEU A 472 -16.30 -9.15 -17.32
N ALA A 473 -17.26 -8.57 -18.02
CA ALA A 473 -18.02 -9.29 -19.03
C ALA A 473 -17.13 -9.68 -20.23
N GLU A 474 -17.35 -10.89 -20.78
CA GLU A 474 -16.95 -11.20 -22.14
C GLU A 474 -17.89 -10.45 -23.08
N LYS A 475 -17.36 -9.80 -24.13
CA LYS A 475 -18.17 -9.03 -25.06
C LYS A 475 -19.27 -9.89 -25.67
N PRO A 476 -20.56 -9.51 -25.52
CA PRO A 476 -21.65 -10.32 -26.02
C PRO A 476 -21.63 -10.39 -27.55
N LYS A 477 -21.96 -11.53 -28.09
CA LYS A 477 -22.26 -11.67 -29.54
C LYS A 477 -23.46 -10.78 -29.87
N ALA A 478 -23.46 -10.15 -31.03
CA ALA A 478 -24.38 -9.09 -31.41
C ALA A 478 -25.83 -9.31 -30.93
N GLY A 479 -26.33 -8.37 -30.09
CA GLY A 479 -27.72 -8.30 -29.65
C GLY A 479 -28.08 -9.09 -28.37
N GLY A 480 -27.11 -9.69 -27.65
CA GLY A 480 -27.36 -10.49 -26.43
C GLY A 480 -26.80 -9.86 -25.15
N TYR A 481 -27.15 -10.45 -24.00
CA TYR A 481 -26.53 -10.19 -22.72
C TYR A 481 -25.22 -10.98 -22.57
N PRO A 482 -24.23 -10.49 -21.76
CA PRO A 482 -23.03 -11.25 -21.49
C PRO A 482 -23.34 -12.56 -20.78
N THR A 483 -22.78 -13.66 -21.28
CA THR A 483 -22.98 -15.01 -20.70
C THR A 483 -21.81 -15.48 -19.87
N LYS A 484 -20.64 -14.83 -20.01
CA LYS A 484 -19.41 -15.17 -19.30
C LYS A 484 -18.77 -13.95 -18.72
N PHE A 485 -18.12 -14.15 -17.56
CA PHE A 485 -17.38 -13.11 -16.81
C PHE A 485 -16.02 -13.64 -16.42
N LEU A 486 -14.97 -12.91 -16.80
CA LEU A 486 -13.58 -13.23 -16.49
C LEU A 486 -13.20 -12.59 -15.16
N SER A 487 -12.57 -13.34 -14.27
CA SER A 487 -12.03 -12.80 -13.01
C SER A 487 -11.03 -11.66 -13.29
N PHE A 488 -11.14 -10.59 -12.51
CA PHE A 488 -10.44 -9.34 -12.79
C PHE A 488 -9.58 -8.84 -11.62
N CYS A 489 -10.15 -8.73 -10.44
CA CYS A 489 -9.43 -8.29 -9.25
C CYS A 489 -10.15 -8.69 -7.97
N ARG A 490 -9.45 -8.56 -6.84
CA ARG A 490 -9.99 -8.77 -5.50
C ARG A 490 -10.02 -7.45 -4.74
N VAL A 491 -11.16 -7.09 -4.16
CA VAL A 491 -11.35 -5.83 -3.45
C VAL A 491 -12.05 -6.02 -2.10
N GLY A 492 -11.65 -5.26 -1.08
CA GLY A 492 -12.23 -5.37 0.27
C GLY A 492 -12.19 -4.06 1.07
N THR A 493 -11.77 -2.96 0.43
CA THR A 493 -11.65 -1.63 1.05
C THR A 493 -12.51 -0.63 0.30
N GLY A 494 -12.99 0.40 1.00
CA GLY A 494 -13.77 1.49 0.40
C GLY A 494 -15.18 1.62 0.96
N LEU A 495 -15.83 0.53 1.37
CA LEU A 495 -17.15 0.54 2.00
C LEU A 495 -17.04 0.74 3.52
N SER A 496 -17.99 1.45 4.09
CA SER A 496 -18.28 1.44 5.52
C SER A 496 -18.79 0.06 5.95
N ASP A 497 -18.76 -0.23 7.26
CA ASP A 497 -19.25 -1.51 7.77
C ASP A 497 -20.76 -1.67 7.49
N SER A 498 -21.56 -0.59 7.60
CA SER A 498 -22.99 -0.61 7.29
C SER A 498 -23.31 -0.86 5.80
N GLU A 499 -22.60 -0.20 4.89
CA GLU A 499 -22.78 -0.43 3.43
C GLU A 499 -22.42 -1.84 3.05
N ARG A 500 -21.36 -2.40 3.66
CA ARG A 500 -20.96 -3.79 3.43
C ARG A 500 -22.02 -4.77 3.94
N GLU A 501 -22.59 -4.55 5.13
CA GLU A 501 -23.66 -5.38 5.68
C GLU A 501 -24.89 -5.42 4.77
N VAL A 502 -25.32 -4.28 4.25
CA VAL A 502 -26.42 -4.18 3.27
C VAL A 502 -26.10 -4.96 2.00
N LEU A 503 -24.88 -4.79 1.45
CA LEU A 503 -24.44 -5.50 0.25
C LEU A 503 -24.40 -7.02 0.47
N VAL A 504 -23.80 -7.46 1.58
CA VAL A 504 -23.69 -8.87 1.94
C VAL A 504 -25.07 -9.48 2.17
N SER A 505 -25.97 -8.80 2.87
CA SER A 505 -27.36 -9.28 3.10
C SER A 505 -28.10 -9.50 1.79
N LYS A 506 -27.89 -8.62 0.80
CA LYS A 506 -28.50 -8.75 -0.53
C LYS A 506 -27.94 -9.94 -1.34
N LEU A 507 -26.62 -10.20 -1.21
CA LEU A 507 -25.97 -11.30 -1.93
C LEU A 507 -26.17 -12.67 -1.25
N LYS A 508 -26.29 -12.70 0.08
CA LYS A 508 -26.29 -13.92 0.90
C LYS A 508 -27.25 -15.02 0.42
N PRO A 509 -28.49 -14.72 -0.03
CA PRO A 509 -29.41 -15.76 -0.52
C PRO A 509 -28.93 -16.49 -1.80
N TYR A 510 -28.00 -15.87 -2.53
CA TYR A 510 -27.52 -16.33 -3.83
C TYR A 510 -26.06 -16.78 -3.80
N LEU A 511 -25.49 -16.94 -2.59
CA LEU A 511 -24.13 -17.41 -2.41
C LEU A 511 -24.10 -18.93 -2.33
N LYS A 512 -23.27 -19.52 -3.20
CA LYS A 512 -22.97 -20.95 -3.20
C LYS A 512 -21.58 -21.19 -2.67
N GLU A 513 -21.45 -22.07 -1.70
CA GLU A 513 -20.14 -22.43 -1.13
C GLU A 513 -19.22 -23.02 -2.21
N ASN A 514 -17.97 -22.56 -2.23
CA ASN A 514 -16.96 -23.08 -3.14
C ASN A 514 -16.34 -24.35 -2.54
N ASP A 515 -16.74 -25.50 -3.02
CA ASP A 515 -16.01 -26.74 -2.78
C ASP A 515 -14.82 -26.82 -3.73
N ARG A 516 -13.64 -27.07 -3.18
CA ARG A 516 -12.39 -27.16 -3.97
C ARG A 516 -12.43 -28.28 -5.03
N ASN A 517 -13.27 -29.29 -4.85
CA ASN A 517 -13.43 -30.42 -5.76
C ASN A 517 -14.49 -30.14 -6.85
N VAL A 518 -15.24 -29.06 -6.75
CA VAL A 518 -16.28 -28.69 -7.70
C VAL A 518 -15.79 -27.61 -8.65
N LYS A 519 -16.13 -27.73 -9.94
CA LYS A 519 -15.80 -26.67 -10.93
C LYS A 519 -16.58 -25.38 -10.60
N PRO A 520 -15.98 -24.20 -10.87
CA PRO A 520 -16.68 -22.93 -10.78
C PRO A 520 -17.98 -22.94 -11.63
N PRO A 521 -18.97 -22.08 -11.31
CA PRO A 521 -20.11 -21.87 -12.18
C PRO A 521 -19.68 -21.62 -13.63
N SER A 522 -20.37 -22.23 -14.60
CA SER A 522 -19.96 -22.16 -16.03
C SER A 522 -19.96 -20.77 -16.63
N CYS A 523 -20.63 -19.80 -15.98
CA CYS A 523 -20.63 -18.39 -16.35
C CYS A 523 -19.36 -17.64 -15.90
N TYR A 524 -18.51 -18.21 -15.05
CA TYR A 524 -17.29 -17.56 -14.56
C TYR A 524 -16.04 -18.25 -15.10
N ILE A 525 -15.20 -17.46 -15.74
CA ILE A 525 -13.87 -17.88 -16.22
C ILE A 525 -12.84 -17.44 -15.19
N VAL A 526 -12.15 -18.40 -14.62
CA VAL A 526 -11.13 -18.18 -13.59
C VAL A 526 -9.90 -19.00 -13.88
N THR A 527 -8.73 -18.55 -13.41
CA THR A 527 -7.50 -19.34 -13.49
C THR A 527 -7.52 -20.49 -12.48
N ASN A 528 -6.64 -21.45 -12.62
CA ASN A 528 -6.51 -22.57 -11.67
C ASN A 528 -5.68 -22.23 -10.42
N ILE A 529 -5.28 -20.95 -10.26
CA ILE A 529 -4.43 -20.51 -9.14
C ILE A 529 -5.29 -20.37 -7.89
N GLY A 530 -4.92 -21.07 -6.81
CA GLY A 530 -5.72 -21.13 -5.57
C GLY A 530 -5.98 -19.78 -4.88
N LYS A 531 -5.21 -18.71 -5.20
CA LYS A 531 -5.40 -17.35 -4.65
C LYS A 531 -6.63 -16.64 -5.23
N GLU A 532 -7.07 -17.03 -6.41
CA GLU A 532 -8.20 -16.43 -7.13
C GLU A 532 -9.54 -16.99 -6.66
N ARG A 533 -9.59 -18.26 -6.20
CA ARG A 533 -10.85 -18.91 -5.82
C ARG A 533 -11.44 -18.29 -4.56
N PRO A 534 -12.70 -17.79 -4.62
CA PRO A 534 -13.40 -17.25 -3.45
C PRO A 534 -13.88 -18.36 -2.52
N ASP A 535 -14.33 -17.99 -1.33
CA ASP A 535 -14.99 -18.92 -0.40
C ASP A 535 -16.44 -19.21 -0.81
N PHE A 536 -17.08 -18.24 -1.48
CA PHE A 536 -18.44 -18.39 -2.03
C PHE A 536 -18.50 -17.82 -3.45
N TRP A 537 -19.20 -18.51 -4.34
CA TRP A 537 -19.58 -18.01 -5.66
C TRP A 537 -20.95 -17.34 -5.59
N VAL A 538 -21.18 -16.28 -6.36
CA VAL A 538 -22.52 -15.81 -6.67
C VAL A 538 -23.09 -16.79 -7.70
N GLU A 539 -24.23 -17.42 -7.42
CA GLU A 539 -24.74 -18.54 -8.21
C GLU A 539 -25.04 -18.16 -9.67
N GLN A 540 -25.61 -16.97 -9.87
CA GLN A 540 -25.99 -16.45 -11.17
C GLN A 540 -25.61 -14.97 -11.29
N PRO A 541 -25.10 -14.51 -12.43
CA PRO A 541 -24.75 -13.10 -12.65
C PRO A 541 -25.93 -12.13 -12.43
N GLU A 542 -27.15 -12.55 -12.77
CA GLU A 542 -28.39 -11.79 -12.63
C GLU A 542 -28.74 -11.45 -11.17
N LYS A 543 -28.21 -12.20 -10.23
CA LYS A 543 -28.40 -12.03 -8.79
C LYS A 543 -27.29 -11.23 -8.12
N SER A 544 -26.31 -10.81 -8.91
CA SER A 544 -25.16 -10.08 -8.45
C SER A 544 -25.34 -8.57 -8.51
N VAL A 545 -24.34 -7.85 -8.04
CA VAL A 545 -24.30 -6.39 -7.93
C VAL A 545 -22.99 -5.88 -8.54
N ILE A 546 -23.05 -4.76 -9.24
CA ILE A 546 -21.88 -4.07 -9.78
C ILE A 546 -21.27 -3.19 -8.71
N LEU A 547 -19.93 -3.24 -8.61
CA LEU A 547 -19.13 -2.30 -7.83
C LEU A 547 -18.40 -1.36 -8.76
N GLN A 548 -18.49 -0.08 -8.47
CA GLN A 548 -17.62 0.94 -9.05
C GLN A 548 -16.31 0.95 -8.28
N ILE A 549 -15.20 0.70 -8.98
CA ILE A 549 -13.87 0.59 -8.38
C ILE A 549 -12.97 1.73 -8.86
N THR A 550 -12.18 2.24 -7.96
CA THR A 550 -11.04 3.12 -8.25
C THR A 550 -9.74 2.36 -7.97
N SER A 551 -8.73 2.58 -8.77
CA SER A 551 -7.42 1.96 -8.61
C SER A 551 -6.33 2.87 -9.15
N ASP A 552 -5.09 2.55 -8.81
CA ASP A 552 -3.92 3.07 -9.52
C ASP A 552 -4.07 2.69 -11.02
N ILE A 553 -4.00 3.69 -11.88
CA ILE A 553 -4.25 3.59 -13.35
C ILE A 553 -3.26 2.65 -14.04
N ARG A 554 -2.16 2.33 -13.38
CA ARG A 554 -1.17 1.38 -13.89
C ARG A 554 -1.73 -0.04 -13.78
N SER A 555 -2.27 -0.50 -14.91
CA SER A 555 -2.68 -1.89 -15.06
C SER A 555 -1.45 -2.79 -15.05
N ILE A 556 -1.51 -3.83 -14.25
CA ILE A 556 -0.48 -4.86 -14.21
C ILE A 556 -0.95 -6.01 -15.10
N ARG A 557 -0.06 -6.56 -15.94
CA ARG A 557 -0.36 -7.83 -16.62
C ARG A 557 -0.75 -8.86 -15.56
N SER A 558 -1.90 -9.47 -15.75
CA SER A 558 -2.44 -10.39 -14.76
C SER A 558 -1.78 -11.75 -14.86
N GLU A 559 -1.09 -12.16 -13.81
CA GLU A 559 -0.64 -13.54 -13.65
C GLU A 559 -1.64 -14.40 -12.85
N TYR A 560 -2.58 -13.78 -12.16
CA TYR A 560 -3.46 -14.42 -11.19
C TYR A 560 -4.94 -14.46 -11.59
N PHE A 561 -5.38 -13.55 -12.46
CA PHE A 561 -6.77 -13.43 -12.88
C PHE A 561 -6.93 -13.76 -14.36
N ALA A 562 -8.15 -14.11 -14.78
CA ALA A 562 -8.42 -14.52 -16.15
C ALA A 562 -8.40 -13.37 -17.16
N THR A 563 -8.56 -12.13 -16.72
CA THR A 563 -8.39 -10.95 -17.57
C THR A 563 -6.91 -10.69 -17.87
N PRO A 564 -6.56 -10.12 -19.04
CA PRO A 564 -5.16 -9.86 -19.41
C PRO A 564 -4.48 -8.81 -18.53
N TYR A 565 -5.26 -7.94 -17.88
CA TYR A 565 -4.80 -6.93 -16.95
C TYR A 565 -5.58 -7.00 -15.64
N SER A 566 -4.94 -6.61 -14.53
CA SER A 566 -5.55 -6.48 -13.22
C SER A 566 -5.20 -5.11 -12.61
N LEU A 567 -5.76 -4.82 -11.45
CA LEU A 567 -5.59 -3.54 -10.76
C LEU A 567 -4.67 -3.67 -9.56
N ARG A 568 -3.83 -2.65 -9.36
CA ARG A 568 -3.01 -2.52 -8.15
C ARG A 568 -3.79 -1.73 -7.10
N PHE A 569 -3.96 -2.29 -5.90
CA PHE A 569 -4.68 -1.67 -4.78
C PHE A 569 -6.10 -1.18 -5.10
N PRO A 570 -6.97 -2.01 -5.71
CA PRO A 570 -8.33 -1.60 -6.02
C PRO A 570 -9.09 -1.23 -4.75
N ARG A 571 -9.95 -0.20 -4.87
CA ARG A 571 -10.79 0.29 -3.79
C ARG A 571 -12.21 0.49 -4.31
N ILE A 572 -13.20 0.10 -3.52
CA ILE A 572 -14.60 0.33 -3.85
C ILE A 572 -14.89 1.82 -3.64
N HIS A 573 -15.38 2.48 -4.69
CA HIS A 573 -15.87 3.84 -4.63
C HIS A 573 -17.32 3.87 -4.16
N ARG A 574 -18.17 3.05 -4.82
CA ARG A 574 -19.57 2.88 -4.43
C ARG A 574 -20.17 1.57 -4.98
N VAL A 575 -21.32 1.19 -4.42
CA VAL A 575 -22.14 0.08 -4.91
C VAL A 575 -23.13 0.60 -5.97
N ARG A 576 -23.18 -0.01 -7.14
CA ARG A 576 -24.00 0.42 -8.26
C ARG A 576 -25.35 -0.33 -8.27
N TYR A 577 -26.22 -0.02 -7.33
CA TYR A 577 -27.61 -0.54 -7.32
C TYR A 577 -28.48 0.04 -8.44
N ASP A 578 -28.04 1.12 -9.06
CA ASP A 578 -28.65 1.82 -10.18
C ASP A 578 -28.41 1.14 -11.54
N LYS A 579 -27.44 0.20 -11.62
CA LYS A 579 -27.08 -0.52 -12.84
C LYS A 579 -27.55 -1.98 -12.82
N PRO A 580 -28.09 -2.49 -13.94
CA PRO A 580 -28.34 -3.92 -14.08
C PRO A 580 -27.02 -4.67 -14.23
N TRP A 581 -27.01 -5.96 -13.85
CA TRP A 581 -25.83 -6.83 -13.83
C TRP A 581 -25.02 -6.88 -15.14
N TYR A 582 -25.68 -6.71 -16.27
CA TYR A 582 -25.09 -6.75 -17.61
C TYR A 582 -24.44 -5.42 -18.04
N ASP A 583 -24.68 -4.33 -17.31
CA ASP A 583 -24.12 -3.00 -17.60
C ASP A 583 -22.79 -2.78 -16.84
N CYS A 584 -21.97 -3.84 -16.82
CA CYS A 584 -20.60 -3.78 -16.31
C CYS A 584 -19.59 -3.65 -17.46
N LEU A 585 -18.37 -3.25 -17.14
CA LEU A 585 -17.27 -3.14 -18.09
C LEU A 585 -16.97 -4.50 -18.73
N ASP A 586 -16.74 -4.53 -20.03
CA ASP A 586 -16.23 -5.70 -20.73
C ASP A 586 -14.69 -5.71 -20.84
N VAL A 587 -14.14 -6.89 -21.17
CA VAL A 587 -12.67 -7.07 -21.26
C VAL A 587 -12.07 -6.25 -22.39
N ASP A 588 -12.75 -6.12 -23.53
CA ASP A 588 -12.26 -5.34 -24.69
C ASP A 588 -12.18 -3.85 -24.34
N ALA A 589 -13.18 -3.34 -23.63
CA ALA A 589 -13.20 -1.96 -23.14
C ALA A 589 -12.07 -1.72 -22.14
N LEU A 590 -11.77 -2.67 -21.22
CA LEU A 590 -10.60 -2.58 -20.35
C LEU A 590 -9.31 -2.49 -21.16
N VAL A 591 -9.12 -3.37 -22.15
CA VAL A 591 -7.94 -3.38 -23.03
C VAL A 591 -7.82 -2.06 -23.78
N GLN A 592 -8.92 -1.49 -24.27
CA GLN A 592 -8.93 -0.18 -24.92
C GLN A 592 -8.54 0.95 -23.95
N ILE A 593 -9.03 0.94 -22.71
CA ILE A 593 -8.64 1.91 -21.67
C ILE A 593 -7.15 1.83 -21.42
N VAL A 594 -6.58 0.63 -21.31
CA VAL A 594 -5.13 0.43 -21.10
C VAL A 594 -4.33 0.91 -22.31
N HIS A 595 -4.76 0.58 -23.52
CA HIS A 595 -4.04 0.93 -24.75
C HIS A 595 -4.25 2.38 -25.16
N SER A 596 -5.42 2.98 -25.00
CA SER A 596 -5.65 4.40 -25.34
C SER A 596 -4.77 5.32 -24.49
N ARG A 597 -4.53 4.92 -23.25
CA ARG A 597 -3.56 5.58 -22.36
C ARG A 597 -2.10 5.29 -22.76
N SER A 598 -1.84 4.17 -23.46
CA SER A 598 -0.54 3.82 -24.02
C SER A 598 -0.27 4.47 -25.38
N GLY A 599 -1.30 4.64 -26.21
CA GLY A 599 -1.21 5.08 -27.61
C GLY A 599 -1.18 6.60 -27.79
N ASN A 600 -1.82 7.37 -26.90
CA ASN A 600 -1.86 8.83 -27.03
C ASN A 600 -0.48 9.52 -27.01
N VAL A 601 0.55 8.88 -26.45
CA VAL A 601 1.93 9.39 -26.48
C VAL A 601 2.63 9.04 -27.80
N ALA A 602 2.35 7.87 -28.39
CA ALA A 602 2.98 7.44 -29.64
C ALA A 602 2.37 8.16 -30.85
N GLU A 603 1.04 8.27 -30.92
CA GLU A 603 0.36 9.00 -32.00
C GLU A 603 0.62 10.52 -31.96
N LYS A 604 0.74 11.12 -30.76
CA LYS A 604 1.13 12.52 -30.63
C LYS A 604 2.55 12.77 -31.13
N LYS A 605 3.50 11.86 -30.81
CA LYS A 605 4.88 11.92 -31.34
C LYS A 605 4.98 11.68 -32.84
N GLU A 606 4.15 10.79 -33.42
CA GLU A 606 4.11 10.61 -34.87
C GLU A 606 3.43 11.79 -35.62
N ARG A 607 2.39 12.40 -35.06
CA ARG A 607 1.80 13.63 -35.58
C ARG A 607 2.78 14.80 -35.49
N GLU A 608 3.50 14.96 -34.41
CA GLU A 608 4.52 16.01 -34.25
C GLU A 608 5.72 15.79 -35.18
N LYS A 609 6.17 14.54 -35.37
CA LYS A 609 7.20 14.21 -36.38
C LYS A 609 6.73 14.42 -37.81
N ARG A 610 5.44 14.28 -38.12
CA ARG A 610 4.87 14.60 -39.46
C ARG A 610 4.74 16.11 -39.68
N ILE A 611 4.59 16.90 -38.63
CA ILE A 611 4.48 18.37 -38.69
C ILE A 611 5.86 19.04 -38.82
N SER A 612 6.96 18.36 -38.37
CA SER A 612 8.32 18.91 -38.43
C SER A 612 9.07 18.73 -39.74
N ARG A 613 8.45 18.19 -40.82
CA ARG A 613 9.07 18.23 -42.16
C ARG A 613 8.74 19.55 -42.86
N PRO A 614 9.72 20.37 -43.27
CA PRO A 614 9.47 21.67 -43.85
C PRO A 614 8.83 21.50 -45.23
N ARG A 615 7.58 21.94 -45.40
CA ARG A 615 6.99 22.24 -46.71
C ARG A 615 7.27 23.69 -47.01
N VAL A 616 7.96 23.90 -48.11
CA VAL A 616 8.19 25.20 -48.74
C VAL A 616 6.84 25.80 -49.14
N GLY A 617 6.55 26.98 -48.65
CA GLY A 617 5.70 28.01 -49.21
C GLY A 617 4.20 27.81 -49.15
N SER A 618 3.54 28.30 -48.11
CA SER A 618 2.34 29.15 -48.24
C SER A 618 2.02 29.76 -46.86
N LYS A 619 1.74 31.06 -46.87
CA LYS A 619 1.32 31.84 -45.70
C LYS A 619 -0.05 31.38 -45.25
N VAL A 620 -0.12 30.75 -44.05
CA VAL A 620 -1.39 30.53 -43.34
C VAL A 620 -1.24 31.01 -41.89
N LYS A 621 -2.25 31.73 -41.47
CA LYS A 621 -2.41 32.41 -40.18
C LYS A 621 -2.17 31.49 -38.99
N ARG A 622 -1.51 32.02 -37.97
CA ARG A 622 -1.34 31.40 -36.63
C ARG A 622 -2.71 30.99 -36.07
N ALA A 623 -2.93 29.70 -35.90
CA ALA A 623 -3.99 29.17 -35.07
C ALA A 623 -3.42 28.87 -33.66
N ALA A 624 -4.15 29.30 -32.65
CA ALA A 624 -3.80 29.19 -31.23
C ALA A 624 -3.66 27.74 -30.76
N LEU A 625 -2.74 27.52 -29.85
CA LEU A 625 -2.53 26.26 -29.10
C LEU A 625 -3.84 25.83 -28.42
N SER A 626 -4.36 24.66 -28.79
CA SER A 626 -5.51 24.05 -28.11
C SER A 626 -5.06 23.37 -26.81
N PHE A 627 -5.53 23.88 -25.70
CA PHE A 627 -5.48 23.26 -24.37
C PHE A 627 -6.32 21.96 -24.33
N PRO A 628 -6.07 21.03 -23.36
CA PRO A 628 -6.90 19.84 -23.21
C PRO A 628 -8.35 20.25 -22.94
N VAL A 629 -9.24 19.70 -23.76
CA VAL A 629 -10.68 20.04 -23.73
C VAL A 629 -11.28 19.48 -22.45
N ILE A 630 -11.63 20.37 -21.53
CA ILE A 630 -12.60 20.07 -20.47
C ILE A 630 -13.88 19.64 -21.19
N PRO A 631 -14.54 18.53 -20.81
CA PRO A 631 -15.80 18.12 -21.42
C PRO A 631 -16.78 19.28 -21.46
N ALA A 632 -17.44 19.50 -22.60
CA ALA A 632 -18.29 20.66 -22.82
C ALA A 632 -19.35 20.90 -21.73
N HIS A 633 -19.81 19.84 -21.08
CA HIS A 633 -20.76 19.89 -19.96
C HIS A 633 -20.20 20.41 -18.63
N MET A 634 -18.86 20.52 -18.50
CA MET A 634 -18.19 21.09 -17.32
C MET A 634 -17.68 22.51 -17.54
N LEU A 635 -17.74 23.02 -18.74
CA LEU A 635 -17.41 24.40 -19.03
C LEU A 635 -18.56 25.30 -18.57
N MET A 636 -18.21 26.39 -17.88
CA MET A 636 -19.16 27.43 -17.54
C MET A 636 -19.67 28.04 -18.87
N THR A 637 -21.00 28.05 -19.06
CA THR A 637 -21.59 28.64 -20.26
C THR A 637 -21.18 30.10 -20.37
N ASP A 638 -20.56 30.49 -21.47
CA ASP A 638 -20.25 31.90 -21.72
C ASP A 638 -21.54 32.68 -22.05
N VAL A 639 -21.93 33.48 -21.07
CA VAL A 639 -23.12 34.36 -21.13
C VAL A 639 -22.74 35.83 -21.20
N SER A 640 -21.47 36.17 -21.40
CA SER A 640 -20.96 37.56 -21.41
C SER A 640 -21.59 38.43 -22.50
N GLN A 641 -22.09 37.83 -23.60
CA GLN A 641 -22.73 38.52 -24.71
C GLN A 641 -24.26 38.47 -24.67
N VAL A 642 -24.86 37.84 -23.65
CA VAL A 642 -26.33 37.74 -23.53
C VAL A 642 -26.89 39.01 -22.91
N LYS A 643 -27.69 39.75 -23.66
CA LYS A 643 -28.40 40.91 -23.17
C LYS A 643 -29.67 40.49 -22.43
N GLN A 644 -29.89 41.07 -21.30
CA GLN A 644 -31.16 40.89 -20.59
C GLN A 644 -32.31 41.59 -21.31
N GLU A 645 -33.37 40.85 -21.65
CA GLU A 645 -34.53 41.33 -22.37
C GLU A 645 -35.74 41.53 -21.42
N THR A 646 -35.83 40.67 -20.42
CA THR A 646 -36.95 40.77 -19.43
C THR A 646 -36.42 40.61 -17.99
N THR A 647 -37.31 40.79 -17.02
CA THR A 647 -37.02 40.62 -15.61
C THR A 647 -37.85 39.51 -14.93
N ILE A 648 -38.43 38.62 -15.74
CA ILE A 648 -39.37 37.57 -15.31
C ILE A 648 -38.73 36.67 -14.26
N PHE A 649 -37.42 36.36 -14.39
CA PHE A 649 -36.66 35.49 -13.50
C PHE A 649 -35.81 36.25 -12.47
N LYS A 650 -36.06 37.54 -12.28
CA LYS A 650 -35.29 38.35 -11.33
C LYS A 650 -35.36 37.78 -9.90
N GLY A 651 -34.18 37.50 -9.30
CA GLY A 651 -34.07 36.91 -7.97
C GLY A 651 -34.16 35.36 -7.93
N LEU A 652 -34.35 34.72 -9.08
CA LEU A 652 -34.37 33.25 -9.18
C LEU A 652 -33.05 32.70 -9.62
N VAL A 653 -32.61 31.56 -9.02
CA VAL A 653 -31.41 30.82 -9.35
C VAL A 653 -31.80 29.40 -9.78
N PHE A 654 -31.49 29.04 -11.02
CA PHE A 654 -31.90 27.79 -11.65
C PHE A 654 -30.75 26.79 -11.61
N TYR A 655 -31.07 25.50 -11.36
CA TYR A 655 -30.18 24.38 -11.53
C TYR A 655 -30.86 23.35 -12.44
N PHE A 656 -30.14 22.89 -13.48
CA PHE A 656 -30.69 22.00 -14.51
C PHE A 656 -30.18 20.56 -14.35
N ILE A 657 -31.13 19.59 -14.29
CA ILE A 657 -30.88 18.17 -14.04
C ILE A 657 -31.26 17.37 -15.30
N ASN A 658 -30.31 16.63 -15.87
CA ASN A 658 -30.53 15.69 -16.99
C ASN A 658 -31.26 16.30 -18.19
N VAL A 659 -31.05 17.59 -18.48
CA VAL A 659 -31.75 18.29 -19.56
C VAL A 659 -31.12 18.09 -20.95
N GLU A 660 -29.87 17.61 -21.01
CA GLU A 660 -29.11 17.50 -22.27
C GLU A 660 -29.70 16.52 -23.29
N SER A 661 -30.57 15.61 -22.86
CA SER A 661 -31.30 14.70 -23.74
C SER A 661 -32.46 15.37 -24.50
N VAL A 662 -32.86 16.57 -24.07
CA VAL A 662 -34.03 17.31 -24.61
C VAL A 662 -33.63 18.64 -25.17
N VAL A 663 -32.81 19.42 -24.46
CA VAL A 663 -32.37 20.78 -24.82
C VAL A 663 -30.94 20.99 -24.32
N SER A 664 -30.11 21.70 -25.10
CA SER A 664 -28.75 22.07 -24.71
C SER A 664 -28.77 22.88 -23.39
N LYS A 665 -27.94 22.50 -22.43
CA LYS A 665 -27.77 23.18 -21.15
C LYS A 665 -27.34 24.66 -21.34
N ASP A 666 -26.50 24.91 -22.34
CA ASP A 666 -26.05 26.24 -22.71
C ASP A 666 -27.19 27.12 -23.18
N TYR A 667 -28.13 26.60 -23.95
CA TYR A 667 -29.32 27.32 -24.38
C TYR A 667 -30.18 27.72 -23.19
N LEU A 668 -30.40 26.81 -22.21
CA LEU A 668 -31.19 27.10 -21.03
C LEU A 668 -30.49 28.13 -20.11
N HIS A 669 -29.18 28.08 -19.97
CA HIS A 669 -28.43 29.10 -19.23
C HIS A 669 -28.57 30.49 -19.88
N ARG A 670 -28.43 30.59 -21.19
CA ARG A 670 -28.64 31.86 -21.93
C ARG A 670 -30.08 32.38 -21.76
N LEU A 671 -31.05 31.49 -21.87
CA LEU A 671 -32.47 31.86 -21.69
C LEU A 671 -32.76 32.42 -20.28
N VAL A 672 -32.15 31.82 -19.27
CA VAL A 672 -32.29 32.31 -17.87
C VAL A 672 -31.69 33.71 -17.73
N ILE A 673 -30.47 33.95 -18.24
CA ILE A 673 -29.84 35.28 -18.19
C ILE A 673 -30.60 36.31 -19.01
N GLN A 674 -31.08 35.95 -20.20
CA GLN A 674 -31.91 36.82 -21.05
C GLN A 674 -33.17 37.27 -20.35
N ASN A 675 -33.69 36.45 -19.43
CA ASN A 675 -34.90 36.78 -18.65
C ASN A 675 -34.61 37.29 -17.22
N GLY A 676 -33.38 37.68 -16.92
CA GLY A 676 -33.00 38.36 -15.67
C GLY A 676 -32.76 37.42 -14.48
N GLY A 677 -32.70 36.11 -14.67
CA GLY A 677 -32.36 35.12 -13.66
C GLY A 677 -30.87 34.80 -13.57
N LEU A 678 -30.52 33.94 -12.63
CA LEU A 678 -29.17 33.37 -12.45
C LEU A 678 -29.23 31.84 -12.60
N PHE A 679 -28.12 31.19 -12.94
CA PHE A 679 -28.02 29.75 -12.93
C PHE A 679 -26.84 29.29 -12.10
N ALA A 680 -26.94 28.08 -11.54
CA ALA A 680 -25.90 27.43 -10.76
C ALA A 680 -25.40 26.18 -11.50
N MET A 681 -24.08 25.92 -11.46
CA MET A 681 -23.48 24.72 -12.02
C MET A 681 -23.60 23.50 -11.09
N ASN A 682 -23.81 23.74 -9.80
CA ASN A 682 -23.97 22.72 -8.76
C ASN A 682 -25.18 23.01 -7.88
N LEU A 683 -25.81 21.97 -7.36
CA LEU A 683 -26.90 22.12 -6.40
C LEU A 683 -26.34 22.68 -5.06
N SER A 684 -26.80 23.85 -4.67
CA SER A 684 -26.36 24.55 -3.47
C SER A 684 -27.56 25.21 -2.78
N ALA A 685 -27.39 25.71 -1.57
CA ALA A 685 -28.43 26.40 -0.82
C ALA A 685 -28.92 27.69 -1.49
N SER A 686 -28.20 28.23 -2.47
CA SER A 686 -28.61 29.41 -3.25
C SER A 686 -29.55 29.08 -4.40
N VAL A 687 -29.75 27.82 -4.76
CA VAL A 687 -30.65 27.40 -5.84
C VAL A 687 -32.08 27.53 -5.38
N THR A 688 -32.87 28.32 -6.12
CA THR A 688 -34.31 28.52 -5.86
C THR A 688 -35.18 27.54 -6.66
N HIS A 689 -34.73 27.11 -7.85
CA HIS A 689 -35.49 26.28 -8.76
C HIS A 689 -34.58 25.18 -9.38
N ALA A 690 -34.92 23.90 -9.13
CA ALA A 690 -34.31 22.77 -9.82
C ALA A 690 -35.23 22.30 -10.96
N VAL A 691 -34.73 22.33 -12.18
CA VAL A 691 -35.48 21.96 -13.39
C VAL A 691 -34.93 20.64 -13.92
N ALA A 692 -35.78 19.61 -13.97
CA ALA A 692 -35.41 18.28 -14.46
C ALA A 692 -36.18 17.89 -15.71
N ALA A 693 -35.51 17.35 -16.73
CA ALA A 693 -36.18 16.86 -17.94
C ALA A 693 -37.01 15.59 -17.68
N GLN A 694 -36.64 14.78 -16.69
CA GLN A 694 -37.33 13.55 -16.31
C GLN A 694 -37.29 13.36 -14.80
N LYS A 695 -38.38 12.81 -14.23
CA LYS A 695 -38.47 12.41 -12.81
C LYS A 695 -37.68 11.12 -12.53
N LYS A 696 -36.44 11.03 -12.97
CA LYS A 696 -35.57 9.88 -12.78
C LYS A 696 -34.13 10.31 -12.48
N GLY A 697 -33.50 9.73 -11.47
CA GLY A 697 -32.12 9.95 -11.11
C GLY A 697 -31.93 10.37 -9.66
N MET A 698 -30.71 10.23 -9.13
CA MET A 698 -30.35 10.52 -7.74
C MET A 698 -30.42 12.01 -7.35
N GLN A 699 -30.58 12.90 -8.30
CA GLN A 699 -30.66 14.36 -8.06
C GLN A 699 -32.07 14.92 -8.15
N TYR A 700 -33.09 14.07 -8.42
CA TYR A 700 -34.50 14.47 -8.43
C TYR A 700 -35.15 14.29 -7.08
#